data_aafcfb493f62f72c037c64ed05c23baa
#
_entry.id   aafcfb493f62f72c037c64ed05c23baa
#
_cell.length_a   1.000
_cell.length_b   1.000
_cell.length_c   1.000
_cell.angle_alpha   90.00
_cell.angle_beta   90.00
_cell.angle_gamma   90.00
#
_symmetry.space_group_name_H-M   'P 1'
#
loop_
_entity.id
_entity.type
_entity.pdbx_description
1 polymer ?
#
loop_
_entity_poly.entity_id
_entity_poly.type
_entity_poly.pdbx_seq_one_letter_code
_entity_poly.pdbx_strand_id
1 'polypeptide(L)'
;MKYVYAFKEGNASMRNLLGGKGANLAEMTNLGLPIPQGFTVTTEACTEYYNCGKKISKEIEEEIFKAIGELEKIQGKKFGDNEDPLLVSVRSGARASMPGMMDTILNLGLNDEAVEGFAKKTNNPRFAYDSYRRFIQMYSDVVMEVNKSFFEKIIDELKEELGVHYDTELNVDDLKELVKRFKKVYSDHMNGEEFPQDAREQLMGAVKAVFRSWDNPRAIVYRRMNDIPGDWGTAVNVQAMVFGNMGDTSGTGVAFTRNPSTGEKGIYGEYLINAQGEDVVAGVRTPQPITKLAEDLPECYEEFIKIATKLENHYKDMQDMEFTIQEGKLYFLQTRNGKRTAQAAINIACDLVDEGMITPEEAILRIDAKSLDQLLHPMFDKDELAKGEVIGSALPASPGAAAGKIYFNAEDAKNAGKGGRGERVILVRLETTPEDIEGMVASQGVLTVRGGMTSHAAVVARGMGTCCVSGCGEIKINEEKKEFTLGNYTFHEGDYISLDGSTGKIYKGDIKTVPASVTGNFGRIMAWADENRHLKVRTNADNPRDTKKAVELGAEGIGLCRTEHMFFEEDRIPKIRKMILSETVEDREKALNELIPFQKGDFKAMYKVLNGLPMTVRYLDPPLHEFLPTEEEDIIALAKDMNISVEKLKEKISDLHEFNPMMGHRGCRLAVTYPEIAKMQTRALMEAAIEVSEEEGIEIVPEIMIPLVGEEKELKFVKDIVVETAELVKKEKNSDMQYHIGTMIEIPRAALTADAIAKEAEFFSFGTNDLTQMTFGFSRDDAGKFLDSYYQNKIYESDPFAKLDQTGVGQLVEMAVEKGRKTRPNIKLGICGEHGGEPSSIEFCNRIGLDYVSCSPFRVPIARLAAAQAAIKDKGNK
;
A
#
# COMPACT_ATOMS: atom_id res chain seq x y z
N MET A 1 3.37 36.72 8.44
CA MET A 1 2.87 35.62 7.60
C MET A 1 1.34 35.60 7.76
N LYS A 2 0.58 35.26 6.73
CA LYS A 2 -0.88 35.15 6.85
C LYS A 2 -1.29 33.72 7.14
N TYR A 3 -2.00 33.48 8.25
CA TYR A 3 -2.40 32.15 8.71
C TYR A 3 -3.88 31.82 8.50
N VAL A 4 -4.71 32.81 8.23
CA VAL A 4 -6.16 32.62 8.09
C VAL A 4 -6.67 33.24 6.80
N TYR A 5 -7.46 32.44 6.04
CA TYR A 5 -8.03 32.80 4.76
C TYR A 5 -9.55 32.60 4.79
N ALA A 6 -10.32 33.64 4.49
CA ALA A 6 -11.75 33.45 4.21
C ALA A 6 -11.92 32.64 2.93
N PHE A 7 -13.04 31.90 2.79
CA PHE A 7 -13.27 31.08 1.59
C PHE A 7 -13.15 31.87 0.30
N LYS A 8 -13.67 33.10 0.25
CA LYS A 8 -13.56 33.99 -0.90
C LYS A 8 -12.12 34.38 -1.27
N GLU A 9 -11.17 34.22 -0.37
CA GLU A 9 -9.77 34.59 -0.58
C GLU A 9 -8.93 33.46 -1.15
N GLY A 10 -9.47 32.25 -1.22
CA GLY A 10 -8.76 31.06 -1.68
C GLY A 10 -9.27 30.49 -3.00
N ASN A 11 -8.63 29.44 -3.48
CA ASN A 11 -9.04 28.68 -4.67
C ASN A 11 -8.47 27.24 -4.60
N ALA A 12 -8.85 26.42 -5.58
CA ALA A 12 -8.46 25.01 -5.66
C ALA A 12 -6.94 24.79 -5.76
N SER A 13 -6.17 25.75 -6.27
CA SER A 13 -4.71 25.64 -6.41
C SER A 13 -3.96 25.77 -5.08
N MET A 14 -4.61 26.28 -4.04
CA MET A 14 -4.03 26.51 -2.72
C MET A 14 -4.13 25.28 -1.79
N ARG A 15 -4.22 24.10 -2.33
CA ARG A 15 -4.40 22.84 -1.56
C ARG A 15 -3.31 22.61 -0.52
N ASN A 16 -2.07 22.98 -0.83
CA ASN A 16 -0.95 22.80 0.12
C ASN A 16 -1.11 23.66 1.37
N LEU A 17 -1.72 24.82 1.24
CA LEU A 17 -1.90 25.79 2.31
C LEU A 17 -3.25 25.62 3.04
N LEU A 18 -4.32 25.43 2.27
CA LEU A 18 -5.69 25.36 2.80
C LEU A 18 -6.17 23.93 3.08
N GLY A 19 -5.37 22.91 2.73
CA GLY A 19 -5.82 21.54 2.73
C GLY A 19 -6.81 21.25 1.59
N GLY A 20 -7.19 20.00 1.40
CA GLY A 20 -8.15 19.63 0.34
C GLY A 20 -9.53 20.21 0.55
N LYS A 21 -10.06 20.16 1.76
CA LYS A 21 -11.39 20.69 2.09
C LYS A 21 -11.45 22.22 1.95
N GLY A 22 -10.47 22.91 2.53
CA GLY A 22 -10.43 24.37 2.50
C GLY A 22 -10.30 24.92 1.08
N ALA A 23 -9.44 24.33 0.27
CA ALA A 23 -9.26 24.71 -1.12
C ALA A 23 -10.55 24.51 -1.94
N ASN A 24 -11.24 23.38 -1.75
CA ASN A 24 -12.49 23.10 -2.45
C ASN A 24 -13.65 23.96 -1.97
N LEU A 25 -13.75 24.28 -0.68
CA LEU A 25 -14.74 25.22 -0.16
C LEU A 25 -14.54 26.61 -0.77
N ALA A 26 -13.31 27.08 -0.87
CA ALA A 26 -12.96 28.32 -1.54
C ALA A 26 -13.34 28.30 -3.02
N GLU A 27 -13.01 27.24 -3.74
CA GLU A 27 -13.34 27.07 -5.15
C GLU A 27 -14.85 27.07 -5.40
N MET A 28 -15.60 26.30 -4.60
CA MET A 28 -17.07 26.29 -4.69
C MET A 28 -17.69 27.66 -4.40
N THR A 29 -17.13 28.42 -3.45
CA THR A 29 -17.54 29.79 -3.14
C THR A 29 -17.35 30.67 -4.35
N ASN A 30 -16.20 30.61 -5.03
CA ASN A 30 -15.89 31.40 -6.24
C ASN A 30 -16.77 31.00 -7.44
N LEU A 31 -17.22 29.76 -7.49
CA LEU A 31 -18.18 29.28 -8.50
C LEU A 31 -19.62 29.76 -8.25
N GLY A 32 -19.87 30.47 -7.16
CA GLY A 32 -21.20 30.99 -6.81
C GLY A 32 -22.15 29.91 -6.28
N LEU A 33 -21.64 28.79 -5.79
CA LEU A 33 -22.46 27.72 -5.25
C LEU A 33 -22.97 28.04 -3.83
N PRO A 34 -24.06 27.41 -3.36
CA PRO A 34 -24.63 27.65 -2.03
C PRO A 34 -23.75 26.98 -0.95
N ILE A 35 -22.71 27.68 -0.53
CA ILE A 35 -21.75 27.21 0.47
C ILE A 35 -21.95 28.07 1.74
N PRO A 36 -22.13 27.46 2.92
CA PRO A 36 -22.05 28.21 4.17
C PRO A 36 -20.68 28.86 4.29
N GLN A 37 -20.62 30.13 4.58
CA GLN A 37 -19.36 30.90 4.60
C GLN A 37 -18.52 30.55 5.82
N GLY A 38 -17.24 30.82 5.73
CA GLY A 38 -16.28 30.48 6.77
C GLY A 38 -14.87 30.89 6.37
N PHE A 39 -13.91 30.35 7.10
CA PHE A 39 -12.49 30.58 6.86
C PHE A 39 -11.67 29.32 7.16
N THR A 40 -10.46 29.31 6.63
CA THR A 40 -9.50 28.23 6.85
C THR A 40 -8.28 28.75 7.62
N VAL A 41 -7.94 28.08 8.72
CA VAL A 41 -6.65 28.22 9.41
C VAL A 41 -5.68 27.27 8.73
N THR A 42 -4.56 27.79 8.23
CA THR A 42 -3.69 27.09 7.30
C THR A 42 -2.89 25.94 7.87
N THR A 43 -2.37 25.09 7.00
CA THR A 43 -1.40 24.03 7.37
C THR A 43 -0.12 24.61 7.98
N GLU A 44 0.27 25.82 7.58
CA GLU A 44 1.43 26.53 8.17
C GLU A 44 1.18 26.90 9.64
N ALA A 45 -0.07 27.26 9.99
CA ALA A 45 -0.45 27.48 11.38
C ALA A 45 -0.33 26.19 12.22
N CYS A 46 -0.64 25.05 11.65
CA CYS A 46 -0.44 23.75 12.29
C CYS A 46 1.04 23.48 12.54
N THR A 47 1.90 23.72 11.57
CA THR A 47 3.35 23.60 11.71
C THR A 47 3.87 24.50 12.83
N GLU A 48 3.43 25.76 12.86
CA GLU A 48 3.78 26.72 13.91
C GLU A 48 3.34 26.24 15.30
N TYR A 49 2.14 25.65 15.39
CA TYR A 49 1.63 25.06 16.63
C TYR A 49 2.57 23.97 17.18
N TYR A 50 3.06 23.09 16.34
CA TYR A 50 4.02 22.06 16.77
C TYR A 50 5.40 22.63 17.09
N ASN A 51 5.88 23.60 16.32
CA ASN A 51 7.17 24.28 16.55
C ASN A 51 7.19 25.08 17.85
N CYS A 52 6.03 25.60 18.27
CA CYS A 52 5.87 26.36 19.50
C CYS A 52 5.49 25.49 20.72
N GLY A 53 5.78 24.21 20.69
CA GLY A 53 5.50 23.29 21.81
C GLY A 53 4.02 23.02 22.04
N LYS A 54 3.27 22.85 20.97
CA LYS A 54 1.81 22.58 20.96
C LYS A 54 1.00 23.72 21.56
N LYS A 55 1.35 24.94 21.18
CA LYS A 55 0.63 26.17 21.57
C LYS A 55 0.34 27.02 20.35
N ILE A 56 -0.85 27.59 20.32
CA ILE A 56 -1.24 28.54 19.26
C ILE A 56 -0.67 29.91 19.62
N SER A 57 0.06 30.53 18.70
CA SER A 57 0.62 31.86 18.90
C SER A 57 -0.49 32.93 19.02
N LYS A 58 -0.19 34.01 19.70
CA LYS A 58 -1.12 35.14 19.82
C LYS A 58 -1.49 35.74 18.45
N GLU A 59 -0.56 35.76 17.51
CA GLU A 59 -0.76 36.23 16.15
C GLU A 59 -1.83 35.39 15.42
N ILE A 60 -1.76 34.07 15.51
CA ILE A 60 -2.75 33.17 14.90
C ILE A 60 -4.11 33.36 15.56
N GLU A 61 -4.15 33.47 16.89
CA GLU A 61 -5.39 33.70 17.63
C GLU A 61 -6.07 35.01 17.22
N GLU A 62 -5.31 36.09 17.10
CA GLU A 62 -5.84 37.39 16.63
C GLU A 62 -6.39 37.31 15.21
N GLU A 63 -5.73 36.60 14.30
CA GLU A 63 -6.23 36.39 12.95
C GLU A 63 -7.53 35.57 12.95
N ILE A 64 -7.65 34.55 13.79
CA ILE A 64 -8.87 33.72 13.93
C ILE A 64 -10.06 34.60 14.36
N PHE A 65 -9.89 35.41 15.39
CA PHE A 65 -10.97 36.26 15.89
C PHE A 65 -11.30 37.43 14.96
N LYS A 66 -10.34 37.94 14.20
CA LYS A 66 -10.61 38.84 13.09
C LYS A 66 -11.49 38.21 12.01
N ALA A 67 -11.19 36.97 11.65
CA ALA A 67 -11.99 36.21 10.69
C ALA A 67 -13.41 35.90 11.23
N ILE A 68 -13.54 35.62 12.52
CA ILE A 68 -14.85 35.47 13.18
C ILE A 68 -15.64 36.77 13.05
N GLY A 69 -15.03 37.95 13.26
CA GLY A 69 -15.68 39.23 13.10
C GLY A 69 -16.19 39.48 11.67
N GLU A 70 -15.43 39.05 10.66
CA GLU A 70 -15.87 39.12 9.26
C GLU A 70 -17.03 38.14 8.97
N LEU A 71 -16.97 36.92 9.54
CA LEU A 71 -18.03 35.96 9.40
C LEU A 71 -19.34 36.43 10.07
N GLU A 72 -19.24 37.10 11.21
CA GLU A 72 -20.38 37.70 11.90
C GLU A 72 -21.10 38.74 11.00
N LYS A 73 -20.32 39.54 10.26
CA LYS A 73 -20.89 40.49 9.32
C LYS A 73 -21.62 39.81 8.15
N ILE A 74 -21.03 38.76 7.62
CA ILE A 74 -21.61 37.99 6.50
C ILE A 74 -22.92 37.33 6.93
N GLN A 75 -22.93 36.71 8.11
CA GLN A 75 -24.08 35.96 8.63
C GLN A 75 -25.13 36.83 9.31
N GLY A 76 -24.82 38.07 9.67
CA GLY A 76 -25.72 38.94 10.42
C GLY A 76 -25.98 38.44 11.85
N LYS A 77 -25.10 37.67 12.42
CA LYS A 77 -25.19 37.06 13.77
C LYS A 77 -23.90 37.27 14.52
N LYS A 78 -23.97 37.26 15.84
CA LYS A 78 -22.75 37.37 16.69
C LYS A 78 -22.37 36.05 17.30
N PHE A 79 -21.07 35.75 17.27
CA PHE A 79 -20.45 34.62 17.94
C PHE A 79 -20.47 34.85 19.46
N GLY A 80 -21.05 33.90 20.20
CA GLY A 80 -21.25 34.05 21.65
C GLY A 80 -22.44 34.87 22.10
N ASP A 81 -23.33 35.25 21.17
CA ASP A 81 -24.56 35.94 21.50
C ASP A 81 -25.56 35.01 22.21
N ASN A 82 -26.26 35.51 23.18
CA ASN A 82 -27.26 34.75 23.95
C ASN A 82 -28.65 34.76 23.31
N GLU A 83 -28.90 35.61 22.30
CA GLU A 83 -30.20 35.73 21.66
C GLU A 83 -30.27 35.02 20.30
N ASP A 84 -29.33 35.33 19.43
CA ASP A 84 -29.24 34.78 18.08
C ASP A 84 -27.75 34.40 17.78
N PRO A 85 -27.22 33.33 18.34
CA PRO A 85 -25.82 33.04 18.23
C PRO A 85 -25.41 32.60 16.84
N LEU A 86 -24.23 33.06 16.39
CA LEU A 86 -23.51 32.48 15.28
C LEU A 86 -22.91 31.15 15.78
N LEU A 87 -23.33 30.07 15.18
CA LEU A 87 -22.78 28.73 15.46
C LEU A 87 -21.90 28.30 14.30
N VAL A 88 -20.82 27.63 14.60
CA VAL A 88 -19.83 27.16 13.62
C VAL A 88 -19.49 25.69 13.78
N SER A 89 -19.08 25.07 12.68
CA SER A 89 -18.38 23.80 12.70
C SER A 89 -16.87 24.03 12.63
N VAL A 90 -16.11 23.14 13.26
CA VAL A 90 -14.64 23.14 13.18
C VAL A 90 -14.23 21.76 12.67
N ARG A 91 -13.63 21.74 11.49
CA ARG A 91 -13.27 20.50 10.78
C ARG A 91 -11.80 20.51 10.36
N SER A 92 -11.18 19.35 10.41
CA SER A 92 -9.85 19.14 9.83
C SER A 92 -9.88 19.17 8.31
N GLY A 93 -8.74 19.50 7.70
CA GLY A 93 -8.58 19.49 6.26
C GLY A 93 -7.12 19.33 5.86
N ALA A 94 -6.63 18.08 5.76
CA ALA A 94 -5.29 17.80 5.29
C ALA A 94 -5.18 17.90 3.76
N ARG A 95 -3.96 18.01 3.24
CA ARG A 95 -3.69 18.02 1.79
C ARG A 95 -4.20 16.75 1.10
N ALA A 96 -4.02 15.60 1.77
CA ALA A 96 -4.53 14.31 1.33
C ALA A 96 -5.77 13.95 2.14
N SER A 97 -6.72 13.26 1.52
CA SER A 97 -7.91 12.78 2.20
C SER A 97 -7.56 11.68 3.21
N MET A 98 -7.99 11.87 4.45
CA MET A 98 -7.77 10.94 5.56
C MET A 98 -9.11 10.64 6.27
N PRO A 99 -10.03 9.88 5.66
CA PRO A 99 -11.39 9.68 6.19
C PRO A 99 -11.37 9.02 7.57
N GLY A 100 -12.10 9.62 8.51
CA GLY A 100 -12.25 9.09 9.87
C GLY A 100 -10.99 9.16 10.76
N MET A 101 -9.89 9.72 10.25
CA MET A 101 -8.62 9.76 10.99
C MET A 101 -8.48 11.00 11.86
N MET A 102 -9.21 12.07 11.54
CA MET A 102 -9.14 13.37 12.23
C MET A 102 -10.52 13.87 12.61
N ASP A 103 -10.57 14.82 13.54
CA ASP A 103 -11.75 15.16 14.29
C ASP A 103 -12.59 16.32 13.71
N THR A 104 -13.88 16.31 14.04
CA THR A 104 -14.87 17.32 13.65
C THR A 104 -15.69 17.72 14.88
N ILE A 105 -15.97 19.00 15.05
CA ILE A 105 -16.84 19.53 16.09
C ILE A 105 -17.94 20.37 15.43
N LEU A 106 -19.20 20.04 15.72
CA LEU A 106 -20.38 20.75 15.22
C LEU A 106 -21.04 21.57 16.31
N ASN A 107 -21.86 22.54 15.92
CA ASN A 107 -22.71 23.34 16.82
C ASN A 107 -21.92 24.17 17.85
N LEU A 108 -20.68 24.52 17.54
CA LEU A 108 -19.81 25.28 18.44
C LEU A 108 -20.33 26.70 18.63
N GLY A 109 -20.38 27.16 19.85
CA GLY A 109 -20.90 28.46 20.25
C GLY A 109 -22.11 28.35 21.17
N LEU A 110 -22.69 27.17 21.34
CA LEU A 110 -23.79 26.94 22.28
C LEU A 110 -23.28 26.86 23.72
N ASN A 111 -24.10 27.41 24.60
CA ASN A 111 -23.96 27.33 26.05
C ASN A 111 -25.35 27.39 26.70
N ASP A 112 -25.46 27.39 28.04
CA ASP A 112 -26.71 27.34 28.74
C ASP A 112 -27.66 28.53 28.47
N GLU A 113 -27.12 29.72 28.22
CA GLU A 113 -27.89 30.91 27.89
C GLU A 113 -28.20 30.98 26.38
N ALA A 114 -27.18 30.72 25.53
CA ALA A 114 -27.34 30.77 24.08
C ALA A 114 -28.36 29.78 23.52
N VAL A 115 -28.49 28.59 24.14
CA VAL A 115 -29.46 27.57 23.72
C VAL A 115 -30.90 28.05 23.93
N GLU A 116 -31.18 28.78 24.98
CA GLU A 116 -32.49 29.37 25.24
C GLU A 116 -32.86 30.42 24.19
N GLY A 117 -31.92 31.34 23.87
CA GLY A 117 -32.12 32.32 22.81
C GLY A 117 -32.28 31.67 21.45
N PHE A 118 -31.45 30.66 21.14
CA PHE A 118 -31.52 29.88 19.92
C PHE A 118 -32.86 29.14 19.77
N ALA A 119 -33.38 28.59 20.86
CA ALA A 119 -34.70 27.95 20.89
C ALA A 119 -35.82 28.95 20.56
N LYS A 120 -35.78 30.16 21.12
CA LYS A 120 -36.75 31.22 20.85
C LYS A 120 -36.64 31.73 19.43
N LYS A 121 -35.42 32.00 18.95
CA LYS A 121 -35.18 32.55 17.61
C LYS A 121 -35.60 31.60 16.50
N THR A 122 -35.37 30.31 16.67
CA THR A 122 -35.74 29.27 15.70
C THR A 122 -37.20 28.82 15.88
N ASN A 123 -37.84 29.21 16.97
CA ASN A 123 -39.17 28.72 17.38
C ASN A 123 -39.23 27.19 17.40
N ASN A 124 -38.13 26.57 17.77
CA ASN A 124 -37.95 25.11 17.78
C ASN A 124 -37.03 24.70 18.94
N PRO A 125 -37.57 24.67 20.17
CA PRO A 125 -36.78 24.29 21.35
C PRO A 125 -36.20 22.89 21.29
N ARG A 126 -36.92 21.95 20.67
CA ARG A 126 -36.41 20.57 20.52
C ARG A 126 -35.11 20.55 19.69
N PHE A 127 -35.11 21.21 18.56
CA PHE A 127 -33.95 21.36 17.72
C PHE A 127 -32.75 22.01 18.45
N ALA A 128 -33.00 23.09 19.19
CA ALA A 128 -31.96 23.81 19.91
C ALA A 128 -31.30 22.91 20.98
N TYR A 129 -32.07 22.18 21.76
CA TYR A 129 -31.53 21.28 22.79
C TYR A 129 -30.92 20.01 22.21
N ASP A 130 -31.43 19.48 21.10
CA ASP A 130 -30.77 18.41 20.36
C ASP A 130 -29.37 18.83 19.86
N SER A 131 -29.28 20.02 19.33
CA SER A 131 -27.99 20.58 18.87
C SER A 131 -27.02 20.82 20.04
N TYR A 132 -27.54 21.26 21.20
CA TYR A 132 -26.69 21.47 22.36
C TYR A 132 -26.15 20.15 22.96
N ARG A 133 -27.01 19.14 23.11
CA ARG A 133 -26.52 17.82 23.59
C ARG A 133 -25.48 17.21 22.67
N ARG A 134 -25.66 17.34 21.38
CA ARG A 134 -24.67 16.89 20.37
C ARG A 134 -23.34 17.64 20.51
N PHE A 135 -23.41 18.93 20.70
CA PHE A 135 -22.21 19.77 20.91
C PHE A 135 -21.46 19.36 22.19
N ILE A 136 -22.17 19.16 23.30
CA ILE A 136 -21.54 18.73 24.56
C ILE A 136 -20.81 17.39 24.37
N GLN A 137 -21.45 16.44 23.74
CA GLN A 137 -20.86 15.12 23.46
C GLN A 137 -19.63 15.22 22.59
N MET A 138 -19.73 15.90 21.46
CA MET A 138 -18.60 16.06 20.53
C MET A 138 -17.43 16.82 21.15
N TYR A 139 -17.70 17.94 21.78
CA TYR A 139 -16.66 18.75 22.41
C TYR A 139 -15.96 17.97 23.52
N SER A 140 -16.72 17.27 24.33
CA SER A 140 -16.17 16.44 25.43
C SER A 140 -15.29 15.31 24.89
N ASP A 141 -15.71 14.61 23.84
CA ASP A 141 -14.95 13.51 23.23
C ASP A 141 -13.70 14.01 22.50
N VAL A 142 -13.86 14.99 21.63
CA VAL A 142 -12.81 15.46 20.72
C VAL A 142 -11.81 16.38 21.42
N VAL A 143 -12.29 17.38 22.16
CA VAL A 143 -11.45 18.41 22.76
C VAL A 143 -10.89 17.99 24.11
N MET A 144 -11.75 17.40 24.95
CA MET A 144 -11.42 17.08 26.33
C MET A 144 -11.09 15.61 26.57
N GLU A 145 -11.14 14.80 25.54
CA GLU A 145 -10.79 13.36 25.56
C GLU A 145 -11.64 12.52 26.55
N VAL A 146 -12.89 12.93 26.76
CA VAL A 146 -13.88 12.16 27.51
C VAL A 146 -14.61 11.23 26.53
N ASN A 147 -14.36 9.94 26.60
CA ASN A 147 -14.83 8.96 25.61
C ASN A 147 -16.36 9.07 25.38
N LYS A 148 -16.77 9.14 24.13
CA LYS A 148 -18.17 9.26 23.71
C LYS A 148 -19.07 8.14 24.24
N SER A 149 -18.50 6.97 24.53
CA SER A 149 -19.26 5.83 25.06
C SER A 149 -20.00 6.13 26.37
N PHE A 150 -19.45 7.03 27.17
CA PHE A 150 -20.11 7.46 28.41
C PHE A 150 -21.42 8.23 28.13
N PHE A 151 -21.42 9.02 27.07
CA PHE A 151 -22.59 9.79 26.62
C PHE A 151 -23.60 8.89 25.89
N GLU A 152 -23.15 8.00 25.06
CA GLU A 152 -24.00 7.02 24.37
C GLU A 152 -24.75 6.14 25.35
N LYS A 153 -24.08 5.71 26.42
CA LYS A 153 -24.70 4.96 27.51
C LYS A 153 -25.85 5.75 28.20
N ILE A 154 -25.61 7.02 28.46
CA ILE A 154 -26.63 7.89 29.12
C ILE A 154 -27.85 8.06 28.20
N ILE A 155 -27.66 8.26 26.91
CA ILE A 155 -28.80 8.40 25.99
C ILE A 155 -29.57 7.08 25.84
N ASP A 156 -28.90 5.95 25.84
CA ASP A 156 -29.53 4.64 25.79
C ASP A 156 -30.33 4.35 27.07
N GLU A 157 -29.76 4.68 28.21
CA GLU A 157 -30.47 4.57 29.51
C GLU A 157 -31.74 5.42 29.52
N LEU A 158 -31.68 6.66 29.05
CA LEU A 158 -32.84 7.55 28.99
C LEU A 158 -33.91 7.02 28.02
N LYS A 159 -33.51 6.55 26.85
CA LYS A 159 -34.44 5.92 25.90
C LYS A 159 -35.14 4.69 26.49
N GLU A 160 -34.40 3.87 27.22
CA GLU A 160 -34.94 2.70 27.92
C GLU A 160 -35.94 3.10 29.01
N GLU A 161 -35.61 4.11 29.83
CA GLU A 161 -36.51 4.67 30.87
C GLU A 161 -37.83 5.17 30.26
N LEU A 162 -37.78 5.74 29.05
CA LEU A 162 -38.93 6.34 28.37
C LEU A 162 -39.66 5.36 27.43
N GLY A 163 -39.09 4.19 27.16
CA GLY A 163 -39.66 3.21 26.25
C GLY A 163 -39.62 3.62 24.78
N VAL A 164 -38.66 4.45 24.38
CA VAL A 164 -38.45 4.91 22.98
C VAL A 164 -37.24 4.24 22.36
N HIS A 165 -37.21 4.17 21.03
CA HIS A 165 -36.13 3.50 20.28
C HIS A 165 -35.17 4.47 19.57
N TYR A 166 -35.67 5.63 19.13
CA TYR A 166 -34.90 6.59 18.34
C TYR A 166 -34.74 7.93 19.05
N ASP A 167 -33.60 8.57 18.83
CA ASP A 167 -33.30 9.92 19.35
C ASP A 167 -34.37 10.94 18.92
N THR A 168 -34.93 10.75 17.72
CA THR A 168 -35.99 11.61 17.19
C THR A 168 -37.31 11.54 17.96
N GLU A 169 -37.52 10.53 18.80
CA GLU A 169 -38.68 10.36 19.64
C GLU A 169 -38.58 11.12 20.98
N LEU A 170 -37.42 11.62 21.34
CA LEU A 170 -37.17 12.42 22.52
C LEU A 170 -37.80 13.82 22.35
N ASN A 171 -38.58 14.24 23.34
CA ASN A 171 -39.17 15.57 23.37
C ASN A 171 -38.21 16.63 23.98
N VAL A 172 -38.66 17.89 24.06
CA VAL A 172 -37.86 18.99 24.61
C VAL A 172 -37.41 18.74 26.05
N ASP A 173 -38.32 18.26 26.89
CA ASP A 173 -37.98 18.02 28.31
C ASP A 173 -37.01 16.86 28.47
N ASP A 174 -37.15 15.82 27.65
CA ASP A 174 -36.21 14.70 27.60
C ASP A 174 -34.80 15.19 27.18
N LEU A 175 -34.72 16.06 26.20
CA LEU A 175 -33.45 16.60 25.73
C LEU A 175 -32.81 17.56 26.75
N LYS A 176 -33.60 18.33 27.46
CA LYS A 176 -33.10 19.14 28.58
C LYS A 176 -32.52 18.28 29.70
N GLU A 177 -33.19 17.20 30.03
CA GLU A 177 -32.67 16.23 31.01
C GLU A 177 -31.38 15.57 30.50
N LEU A 178 -31.32 15.24 29.23
CA LEU A 178 -30.15 14.67 28.61
C LEU A 178 -28.94 15.63 28.64
N VAL A 179 -29.18 16.92 28.35
CA VAL A 179 -28.14 17.97 28.48
C VAL A 179 -27.62 18.05 29.91
N LYS A 180 -28.50 18.00 30.90
CA LYS A 180 -28.12 18.00 32.31
C LYS A 180 -27.25 16.79 32.67
N ARG A 181 -27.64 15.59 32.24
CA ARG A 181 -26.86 14.36 32.44
C ARG A 181 -25.50 14.40 31.70
N PHE A 182 -25.45 14.94 30.51
CA PHE A 182 -24.20 15.08 29.74
C PHE A 182 -23.23 16.04 30.40
N LYS A 183 -23.71 17.18 30.90
CA LYS A 183 -22.85 18.13 31.65
C LYS A 183 -22.33 17.51 32.94
N LYS A 184 -23.10 16.66 33.60
CA LYS A 184 -22.66 15.90 34.77
C LYS A 184 -21.56 14.89 34.39
N VAL A 185 -21.72 14.14 33.30
CA VAL A 185 -20.70 13.22 32.82
C VAL A 185 -19.38 13.98 32.54
N TYR A 186 -19.47 15.13 31.89
CA TYR A 186 -18.32 16.00 31.67
C TYR A 186 -17.62 16.39 32.97
N SER A 187 -18.38 16.93 33.92
CA SER A 187 -17.87 17.37 35.23
C SER A 187 -17.24 16.22 36.03
N ASP A 188 -17.86 15.05 36.02
CA ASP A 188 -17.38 13.85 36.72
C ASP A 188 -16.01 13.38 36.15
N HIS A 189 -15.77 13.56 34.87
CA HIS A 189 -14.52 13.19 34.20
C HIS A 189 -13.47 14.32 34.15
N MET A 190 -13.89 15.56 34.48
CA MET A 190 -13.03 16.74 34.42
C MET A 190 -12.76 17.33 35.81
N ASN A 191 -12.68 16.47 36.82
CA ASN A 191 -12.38 16.87 38.24
C ASN A 191 -13.30 17.93 38.79
N GLY A 192 -14.57 17.95 38.45
CA GLY A 192 -15.56 18.89 38.91
C GLY A 192 -15.66 20.21 38.14
N GLU A 193 -14.87 20.34 37.05
CA GLU A 193 -14.98 21.49 36.15
C GLU A 193 -16.29 21.49 35.38
N GLU A 194 -16.89 22.65 35.19
CA GLU A 194 -18.11 22.80 34.41
C GLU A 194 -17.79 22.82 32.91
N PHE A 195 -18.73 22.37 32.07
CA PHE A 195 -18.63 22.44 30.60
C PHE A 195 -18.41 23.91 30.17
N PRO A 196 -17.42 24.19 29.28
CA PRO A 196 -17.07 25.56 28.90
C PRO A 196 -18.24 26.35 28.31
N GLN A 197 -18.50 27.52 28.86
CA GLN A 197 -19.59 28.41 28.51
C GLN A 197 -19.17 29.58 27.61
N ASP A 198 -17.87 29.88 27.55
CA ASP A 198 -17.34 30.94 26.70
C ASP A 198 -17.09 30.41 25.27
N ALA A 199 -17.79 30.96 24.30
CA ALA A 199 -17.67 30.58 22.88
C ALA A 199 -16.24 30.76 22.35
N ARG A 200 -15.52 31.77 22.76
CA ARG A 200 -14.12 32.00 22.36
C ARG A 200 -13.18 30.91 22.87
N GLU A 201 -13.35 30.51 24.12
CA GLU A 201 -12.63 29.38 24.72
C GLU A 201 -12.95 28.07 23.99
N GLN A 202 -14.23 27.82 23.68
CA GLN A 202 -14.67 26.66 22.91
C GLN A 202 -13.98 26.61 21.53
N LEU A 203 -13.93 27.74 20.82
CA LEU A 203 -13.31 27.79 19.50
C LEU A 203 -11.82 27.48 19.53
N MET A 204 -11.10 28.11 20.44
CA MET A 204 -9.66 27.87 20.57
C MET A 204 -9.34 26.44 21.00
N GLY A 205 -10.14 25.87 21.90
CA GLY A 205 -10.05 24.46 22.28
C GLY A 205 -10.24 23.52 21.10
N ALA A 206 -11.24 23.81 20.26
CA ALA A 206 -11.52 23.03 19.05
C ALA A 206 -10.42 23.11 18.01
N VAL A 207 -9.88 24.31 17.75
CA VAL A 207 -8.76 24.48 16.80
C VAL A 207 -7.51 23.73 17.26
N LYS A 208 -7.18 23.80 18.55
CA LYS A 208 -6.07 23.04 19.13
C LYS A 208 -6.29 21.53 19.02
N ALA A 209 -7.50 21.07 19.25
CA ALA A 209 -7.85 19.65 19.15
C ALA A 209 -7.67 19.13 17.72
N VAL A 210 -8.06 19.89 16.73
CA VAL A 210 -7.87 19.53 15.32
C VAL A 210 -6.38 19.47 14.97
N PHE A 211 -5.58 20.43 15.38
CA PHE A 211 -4.13 20.37 15.17
C PHE A 211 -3.50 19.17 15.87
N ARG A 212 -3.90 18.89 17.10
CA ARG A 212 -3.44 17.73 17.87
C ARG A 212 -3.80 16.40 17.20
N SER A 213 -4.97 16.33 16.54
CA SER A 213 -5.44 15.11 15.88
C SER A 213 -4.53 14.63 14.74
N TRP A 214 -3.71 15.51 14.20
CA TRP A 214 -2.68 15.15 13.21
C TRP A 214 -1.72 14.07 13.75
N ASP A 215 -1.40 14.11 15.05
CA ASP A 215 -0.53 13.15 15.72
C ASP A 215 -1.28 12.04 16.48
N ASN A 216 -2.57 11.86 16.25
CA ASN A 216 -3.30 10.71 16.77
C ASN A 216 -2.69 9.41 16.23
N PRO A 217 -2.58 8.34 17.05
CA PRO A 217 -2.00 7.06 16.61
C PRO A 217 -2.62 6.52 15.31
N ARG A 218 -3.93 6.57 15.17
CA ARG A 218 -4.63 6.15 13.95
C ARG A 218 -4.25 6.99 12.71
N ALA A 219 -4.05 8.30 12.90
CA ALA A 219 -3.65 9.19 11.81
C ALA A 219 -2.19 8.94 11.38
N ILE A 220 -1.30 8.69 12.32
CA ILE A 220 0.10 8.34 12.06
C ILE A 220 0.19 7.03 11.26
N VAL A 221 -0.54 6.00 11.67
CA VAL A 221 -0.57 4.71 10.97
C VAL A 221 -1.12 4.88 9.56
N TYR A 222 -2.23 5.62 9.42
CA TYR A 222 -2.84 5.88 8.10
C TYR A 222 -1.87 6.60 7.16
N ARG A 223 -1.18 7.64 7.65
CA ARG A 223 -0.18 8.37 6.84
C ARG A 223 0.94 7.46 6.37
N ARG A 224 1.46 6.63 7.24
CA ARG A 224 2.52 5.67 6.90
C ARG A 224 2.05 4.68 5.82
N MET A 225 0.84 4.16 5.94
CA MET A 225 0.26 3.22 4.96
C MET A 225 -0.04 3.85 3.60
N ASN A 226 -0.23 5.17 3.57
CA ASN A 226 -0.59 5.90 2.35
C ASN A 226 0.50 6.86 1.85
N ASP A 227 1.73 6.73 2.34
CA ASP A 227 2.88 7.53 1.96
C ASP A 227 2.64 9.06 2.09
N ILE A 228 1.91 9.48 3.14
CA ILE A 228 1.65 10.88 3.43
C ILE A 228 2.71 11.42 4.37
N PRO A 229 3.51 12.44 3.97
CA PRO A 229 4.56 13.02 4.82
C PRO A 229 4.01 13.58 6.12
N GLY A 230 4.70 13.32 7.22
CA GLY A 230 4.31 13.74 8.56
C GLY A 230 4.43 15.26 8.79
N ASP A 231 5.22 15.96 8.01
CA ASP A 231 5.45 17.40 8.10
C ASP A 231 4.38 18.26 7.38
N TRP A 232 3.44 17.63 6.67
CA TRP A 232 2.40 18.37 5.95
C TRP A 232 1.42 19.09 6.88
N GLY A 233 1.09 18.52 8.03
CA GLY A 233 0.10 19.08 8.94
C GLY A 233 -1.33 19.05 8.38
N THR A 234 -2.24 19.62 9.15
CA THR A 234 -3.65 19.79 8.75
C THR A 234 -4.08 21.25 8.81
N ALA A 235 -4.95 21.65 7.92
CA ALA A 235 -5.68 22.91 8.05
C ALA A 235 -6.92 22.71 8.94
N VAL A 236 -7.48 23.80 9.42
CA VAL A 236 -8.73 23.82 10.17
C VAL A 236 -9.74 24.70 9.44
N ASN A 237 -10.92 24.13 9.12
CA ASN A 237 -12.01 24.86 8.49
C ASN A 237 -13.05 25.24 9.54
N VAL A 238 -13.27 26.53 9.73
CA VAL A 238 -14.30 27.08 10.61
C VAL A 238 -15.40 27.63 9.69
N GLN A 239 -16.58 27.03 9.76
CA GLN A 239 -17.67 27.27 8.83
C GLN A 239 -18.98 27.51 9.56
N ALA A 240 -19.75 28.49 9.11
CA ALA A 240 -21.09 28.73 9.67
C ALA A 240 -21.95 27.47 9.55
N MET A 241 -22.67 27.15 10.60
CA MET A 241 -23.56 25.99 10.62
C MET A 241 -24.78 26.18 9.74
N VAL A 242 -25.16 25.10 9.05
CA VAL A 242 -26.50 24.89 8.50
C VAL A 242 -27.03 23.57 9.09
N PHE A 243 -28.32 23.49 9.31
CA PHE A 243 -28.90 22.45 10.14
C PHE A 243 -29.86 21.57 9.36
N GLY A 244 -29.53 20.29 9.26
CA GLY A 244 -30.39 19.27 8.67
C GLY A 244 -31.43 18.69 9.64
N ASN A 245 -31.41 19.09 10.90
CA ASN A 245 -32.28 18.58 11.96
C ASN A 245 -33.34 19.60 12.40
N MET A 246 -33.79 20.46 11.49
CA MET A 246 -34.84 21.45 11.73
C MET A 246 -36.27 20.99 11.33
N GLY A 247 -36.50 19.70 11.24
CA GLY A 247 -37.80 19.14 10.89
C GLY A 247 -37.82 18.41 9.55
N ASP A 248 -39.02 18.15 9.02
CA ASP A 248 -39.23 17.26 7.87
C ASP A 248 -38.84 17.89 6.52
N THR A 249 -38.59 19.20 6.46
CA THR A 249 -38.09 19.90 5.27
C THR A 249 -36.58 20.09 5.30
N SER A 250 -35.94 19.50 6.27
CA SER A 250 -34.48 19.54 6.47
C SER A 250 -33.92 18.13 6.42
N GLY A 251 -32.64 18.04 6.07
CA GLY A 251 -31.95 16.78 5.98
C GLY A 251 -30.47 16.94 5.67
N THR A 252 -29.78 15.83 5.62
CA THR A 252 -28.35 15.79 5.28
C THR A 252 -28.04 14.52 4.50
N GLY A 253 -26.96 14.55 3.74
CA GLY A 253 -26.54 13.37 2.98
C GLY A 253 -25.16 13.47 2.40
N VAL A 254 -24.76 12.37 1.83
CA VAL A 254 -23.51 12.19 1.09
C VAL A 254 -23.81 11.56 -0.25
N ALA A 255 -23.15 12.01 -1.29
CA ALA A 255 -23.38 11.47 -2.63
C ALA A 255 -22.14 11.57 -3.52
N PHE A 256 -22.10 10.67 -4.49
CA PHE A 256 -21.09 10.61 -5.53
C PHE A 256 -21.72 10.89 -6.89
N THR A 257 -20.99 11.51 -7.78
CA THR A 257 -21.45 11.73 -9.17
C THR A 257 -21.40 10.45 -10.02
N ARG A 258 -20.63 9.46 -9.56
CA ARG A 258 -20.54 8.12 -10.18
C ARG A 258 -20.43 7.07 -9.08
N ASN A 259 -20.79 5.83 -9.38
CA ASN A 259 -20.66 4.74 -8.42
C ASN A 259 -19.19 4.50 -8.06
N PRO A 260 -18.79 4.66 -6.78
CA PRO A 260 -17.39 4.52 -6.37
C PRO A 260 -16.87 3.07 -6.40
N SER A 261 -17.76 2.09 -6.54
CA SER A 261 -17.40 0.68 -6.64
C SER A 261 -17.27 0.20 -8.08
N THR A 262 -18.09 0.69 -9.00
CA THR A 262 -18.16 0.22 -10.40
C THR A 262 -17.73 1.28 -11.42
N GLY A 263 -17.78 2.56 -11.07
CA GLY A 263 -17.55 3.68 -11.98
C GLY A 263 -18.74 4.06 -12.85
N GLU A 264 -19.87 3.41 -12.70
CA GLU A 264 -21.08 3.70 -13.47
C GLU A 264 -21.54 5.15 -13.25
N LYS A 265 -21.84 5.84 -14.36
CA LYS A 265 -22.30 7.24 -14.34
C LYS A 265 -23.69 7.35 -13.76
N GLY A 266 -23.86 8.29 -12.84
CA GLY A 266 -25.13 8.58 -12.19
C GLY A 266 -24.93 8.85 -10.70
N ILE A 267 -25.82 9.62 -10.11
CA ILE A 267 -25.75 9.97 -8.70
C ILE A 267 -25.94 8.71 -7.83
N TYR A 268 -24.99 8.49 -6.96
CA TYR A 268 -24.96 7.40 -6.01
C TYR A 268 -24.76 7.95 -4.61
N GLY A 269 -25.67 7.70 -3.69
CA GLY A 269 -25.53 8.23 -2.34
C GLY A 269 -26.75 7.99 -1.46
N GLU A 270 -26.69 8.56 -0.27
CA GLU A 270 -27.66 8.36 0.80
C GLU A 270 -27.97 9.68 1.52
N TYR A 271 -29.18 9.80 2.04
CA TYR A 271 -29.59 10.94 2.84
C TYR A 271 -30.52 10.53 3.99
N LEU A 272 -30.63 11.40 4.97
CA LEU A 272 -31.59 11.33 6.07
C LEU A 272 -32.37 12.63 6.20
N ILE A 273 -33.67 12.53 6.39
CA ILE A 273 -34.51 13.66 6.75
C ILE A 273 -34.39 13.90 8.27
N ASN A 274 -34.42 15.15 8.66
CA ASN A 274 -34.33 15.57 10.08
C ASN A 274 -33.12 14.96 10.79
N ALA A 275 -31.92 15.23 10.27
CA ALA A 275 -30.66 14.65 10.77
C ALA A 275 -29.49 15.61 10.56
N GLN A 276 -28.44 15.44 11.37
CA GLN A 276 -27.14 16.03 11.13
C GLN A 276 -26.21 15.00 10.44
N GLY A 277 -25.10 15.46 9.85
CA GLY A 277 -24.19 14.62 9.07
C GLY A 277 -23.66 13.37 9.78
N GLU A 278 -23.44 13.46 11.08
CA GLU A 278 -23.04 12.34 11.92
C GLU A 278 -24.03 11.19 11.96
N ASP A 279 -25.32 11.47 11.82
CA ASP A 279 -26.38 10.46 11.86
C ASP A 279 -26.35 9.53 10.65
N VAL A 280 -25.89 10.03 9.50
CA VAL A 280 -25.73 9.23 8.27
C VAL A 280 -24.66 8.15 8.45
N VAL A 281 -23.59 8.48 9.17
CA VAL A 281 -22.43 7.59 9.38
C VAL A 281 -22.63 6.68 10.59
N ALA A 282 -23.35 7.14 11.62
CA ALA A 282 -23.51 6.42 12.89
C ALA A 282 -24.34 5.14 12.79
N GLY A 283 -25.13 4.98 11.73
CA GLY A 283 -25.94 3.76 11.52
C GLY A 283 -27.11 3.58 12.48
N VAL A 284 -27.46 4.59 13.28
CA VAL A 284 -28.60 4.56 14.22
C VAL A 284 -29.93 4.55 13.48
N ARG A 285 -29.99 5.25 12.35
CA ARG A 285 -31.14 5.29 11.42
C ARG A 285 -30.67 4.78 10.06
N THR A 286 -31.54 4.08 9.34
CA THR A 286 -31.22 3.59 7.99
C THR A 286 -31.35 4.73 6.98
N PRO A 287 -30.24 5.17 6.31
CA PRO A 287 -30.33 6.17 5.28
C PRO A 287 -31.13 5.70 4.07
N GLN A 288 -31.74 6.67 3.37
CA GLN A 288 -32.48 6.42 2.14
C GLN A 288 -31.57 6.63 0.92
N PRO A 289 -31.76 5.89 -0.19
CA PRO A 289 -31.07 6.17 -1.43
C PRO A 289 -31.32 7.61 -1.91
N ILE A 290 -30.30 8.27 -2.39
CA ILE A 290 -30.37 9.68 -2.84
C ILE A 290 -31.47 9.92 -3.90
N THR A 291 -31.78 8.92 -4.72
CA THR A 291 -32.83 9.01 -5.73
C THR A 291 -34.23 9.23 -5.15
N LYS A 292 -34.48 8.80 -3.92
CA LYS A 292 -35.74 9.03 -3.20
C LYS A 292 -35.91 10.49 -2.79
N LEU A 293 -34.84 11.29 -2.75
CA LEU A 293 -34.92 12.71 -2.48
C LEU A 293 -35.76 13.44 -3.53
N ALA A 294 -35.87 12.91 -4.75
CA ALA A 294 -36.75 13.44 -5.80
C ALA A 294 -38.21 13.40 -5.42
N GLU A 295 -38.60 12.46 -4.54
CA GLU A 295 -39.96 12.33 -4.02
C GLU A 295 -40.18 13.23 -2.78
N ASP A 296 -39.20 13.21 -1.87
CA ASP A 296 -39.30 13.91 -0.58
C ASP A 296 -39.12 15.44 -0.70
N LEU A 297 -38.13 15.87 -1.45
CA LEU A 297 -37.75 17.27 -1.66
C LEU A 297 -37.36 17.50 -3.13
N PRO A 298 -38.32 17.50 -4.06
CA PRO A 298 -38.03 17.50 -5.50
C PRO A 298 -37.23 18.72 -5.99
N GLU A 299 -37.49 19.91 -5.47
CA GLU A 299 -36.75 21.12 -5.87
C GLU A 299 -35.29 21.07 -5.41
N CYS A 300 -35.03 20.57 -4.23
CA CYS A 300 -33.67 20.38 -3.71
C CYS A 300 -32.93 19.31 -4.51
N TYR A 301 -33.59 18.23 -4.88
CA TYR A 301 -32.99 17.17 -5.72
C TYR A 301 -32.59 17.70 -7.10
N GLU A 302 -33.46 18.45 -7.74
CA GLU A 302 -33.17 19.05 -9.04
C GLU A 302 -31.99 20.02 -9.00
N GLU A 303 -31.95 20.88 -7.98
CA GLU A 303 -30.80 21.78 -7.73
C GLU A 303 -29.51 20.99 -7.44
N PHE A 304 -29.65 19.94 -6.65
CA PHE A 304 -28.52 19.04 -6.34
C PHE A 304 -27.90 18.43 -7.60
N ILE A 305 -28.72 17.92 -8.50
CA ILE A 305 -28.26 17.34 -9.78
C ILE A 305 -27.51 18.38 -10.62
N LYS A 306 -28.03 19.60 -10.71
CA LYS A 306 -27.39 20.72 -11.45
C LYS A 306 -26.02 21.05 -10.89
N ILE A 307 -25.90 21.15 -9.56
CA ILE A 307 -24.63 21.47 -8.88
C ILE A 307 -23.64 20.31 -9.00
N ALA A 308 -24.11 19.08 -8.81
CA ALA A 308 -23.26 17.88 -8.94
C ALA A 308 -22.66 17.79 -10.36
N THR A 309 -23.47 18.01 -11.38
CA THR A 309 -23.02 18.04 -12.78
C THR A 309 -21.99 19.15 -13.01
N LYS A 310 -22.26 20.33 -12.48
CA LYS A 310 -21.34 21.49 -12.59
C LYS A 310 -19.99 21.18 -11.92
N LEU A 311 -20.00 20.56 -10.75
CA LEU A 311 -18.79 20.19 -10.01
C LEU A 311 -17.97 19.12 -10.75
N GLU A 312 -18.61 18.07 -11.25
CA GLU A 312 -17.92 17.03 -12.03
C GLU A 312 -17.27 17.62 -13.29
N ASN A 313 -17.99 18.47 -14.02
CA ASN A 313 -17.47 19.13 -15.21
C ASN A 313 -16.33 20.12 -14.89
N HIS A 314 -16.42 20.83 -13.79
CA HIS A 314 -15.39 21.80 -13.36
C HIS A 314 -14.10 21.11 -12.96
N TYR A 315 -14.19 20.10 -12.10
CA TYR A 315 -13.02 19.34 -11.65
C TYR A 315 -12.57 18.26 -12.64
N LYS A 316 -13.39 17.97 -13.64
CA LYS A 316 -13.14 16.94 -14.66
C LYS A 316 -12.85 15.56 -14.01
N ASP A 317 -13.56 15.26 -12.95
CA ASP A 317 -13.44 14.00 -12.22
C ASP A 317 -14.70 13.73 -11.39
N MET A 318 -14.93 12.47 -11.03
CA MET A 318 -15.97 12.05 -10.11
C MET A 318 -15.86 12.82 -8.79
N GLN A 319 -16.99 13.33 -8.31
CA GLN A 319 -17.04 14.08 -7.05
C GLN A 319 -17.74 13.29 -5.95
N ASP A 320 -17.20 13.38 -4.75
CA ASP A 320 -17.77 12.98 -3.48
C ASP A 320 -18.22 14.25 -2.76
N MET A 321 -19.51 14.36 -2.46
CA MET A 321 -20.14 15.59 -1.97
C MET A 321 -20.88 15.35 -0.68
N GLU A 322 -20.73 16.28 0.26
CA GLU A 322 -21.57 16.36 1.45
C GLU A 322 -22.52 17.56 1.32
N PHE A 323 -23.79 17.36 1.62
CA PHE A 323 -24.79 18.39 1.55
C PHE A 323 -25.71 18.39 2.75
N THR A 324 -26.32 19.54 3.03
CA THR A 324 -27.35 19.71 4.03
C THR A 324 -28.48 20.55 3.45
N ILE A 325 -29.71 20.18 3.78
CA ILE A 325 -30.91 20.92 3.42
C ILE A 325 -31.48 21.49 4.72
N GLN A 326 -31.57 22.80 4.80
CA GLN A 326 -32.16 23.51 5.94
C GLN A 326 -33.46 24.18 5.48
N GLU A 327 -34.59 23.70 5.98
CA GLU A 327 -35.91 24.25 5.67
C GLU A 327 -36.13 24.45 4.17
N GLY A 328 -35.86 23.42 3.37
CA GLY A 328 -36.04 23.44 1.93
C GLY A 328 -34.95 24.12 1.14
N LYS A 329 -33.90 24.61 1.78
CA LYS A 329 -32.75 25.27 1.12
C LYS A 329 -31.52 24.37 1.14
N LEU A 330 -30.97 24.09 -0.06
CA LEU A 330 -29.81 23.23 -0.25
C LEU A 330 -28.49 23.97 -0.02
N TYR A 331 -27.57 23.35 0.70
CA TYR A 331 -26.20 23.82 0.88
C TYR A 331 -25.22 22.68 0.65
N PHE A 332 -24.10 22.97 -0.01
CA PHE A 332 -22.97 22.05 -0.13
C PHE A 332 -21.95 22.38 0.96
N LEU A 333 -21.54 21.34 1.70
CA LEU A 333 -20.60 21.48 2.81
C LEU A 333 -19.18 21.07 2.39
N GLN A 334 -19.05 20.18 1.41
CA GLN A 334 -17.78 19.66 0.96
C GLN A 334 -17.93 19.03 -0.43
N THR A 335 -16.90 19.19 -1.23
CA THR A 335 -16.66 18.37 -2.41
C THR A 335 -15.21 17.93 -2.45
N ARG A 336 -14.96 16.74 -2.99
CA ARG A 336 -13.62 16.24 -3.25
C ARG A 336 -13.67 15.25 -4.41
N ASN A 337 -12.52 14.98 -5.01
CA ASN A 337 -12.39 13.86 -5.93
C ASN A 337 -12.69 12.57 -5.15
N GLY A 338 -13.66 11.80 -5.60
CA GLY A 338 -14.17 10.65 -4.84
C GLY A 338 -13.16 9.52 -4.72
N LYS A 339 -13.05 8.97 -3.52
CA LYS A 339 -12.35 7.69 -3.33
C LYS A 339 -13.15 6.60 -4.02
N ARG A 340 -12.44 5.69 -4.65
CA ARG A 340 -13.02 4.68 -5.53
C ARG A 340 -12.18 3.41 -5.53
N THR A 341 -12.78 2.29 -5.90
CA THR A 341 -12.06 1.05 -6.13
C THR A 341 -11.15 1.18 -7.36
N ALA A 342 -10.17 0.32 -7.48
CA ALA A 342 -9.30 0.29 -8.66
C ALA A 342 -10.09 0.09 -9.96
N GLN A 343 -11.10 -0.77 -9.93
CA GLN A 343 -11.97 -1.01 -11.07
C GLN A 343 -12.75 0.25 -11.46
N ALA A 344 -13.33 0.94 -10.49
CA ALA A 344 -14.03 2.21 -10.71
C ALA A 344 -13.08 3.28 -11.25
N ALA A 345 -11.86 3.38 -10.71
CA ALA A 345 -10.86 4.34 -11.19
C ALA A 345 -10.54 4.16 -12.67
N ILE A 346 -10.35 2.92 -13.10
CA ILE A 346 -10.09 2.59 -14.50
C ILE A 346 -11.29 2.92 -15.38
N ASN A 347 -12.48 2.51 -14.99
CA ASN A 347 -13.71 2.77 -15.76
C ASN A 347 -14.00 4.26 -15.87
N ILE A 348 -13.90 5.00 -14.78
CA ILE A 348 -14.12 6.45 -14.77
C ILE A 348 -13.10 7.18 -15.65
N ALA A 349 -11.82 6.82 -15.55
CA ALA A 349 -10.77 7.44 -16.37
C ALA A 349 -11.02 7.23 -17.86
N CYS A 350 -11.37 6.03 -18.27
CA CYS A 350 -11.71 5.74 -19.66
C CYS A 350 -12.97 6.48 -20.11
N ASP A 351 -14.01 6.50 -19.28
CA ASP A 351 -15.26 7.21 -19.61
C ASP A 351 -15.05 8.72 -19.75
N LEU A 352 -14.24 9.32 -18.89
CA LEU A 352 -13.91 10.75 -18.98
C LEU A 352 -13.11 11.10 -20.25
N VAL A 353 -12.25 10.20 -20.72
CA VAL A 353 -11.56 10.35 -22.02
C VAL A 353 -12.57 10.26 -23.16
N ASP A 354 -13.45 9.27 -23.13
CA ASP A 354 -14.49 9.08 -24.15
C ASP A 354 -15.48 10.26 -24.22
N GLU A 355 -15.77 10.88 -23.07
CA GLU A 355 -16.60 12.09 -22.97
C GLU A 355 -15.87 13.39 -23.39
N GLY A 356 -14.58 13.31 -23.68
CA GLY A 356 -13.76 14.46 -24.09
C GLY A 356 -13.36 15.40 -22.95
N MET A 357 -13.53 15.01 -21.68
CA MET A 357 -13.18 15.83 -20.53
C MET A 357 -11.69 15.84 -20.24
N ILE A 358 -11.00 14.72 -20.45
CA ILE A 358 -9.57 14.56 -20.17
C ILE A 358 -8.87 13.86 -21.33
N THR A 359 -7.56 14.02 -21.37
CA THR A 359 -6.69 13.31 -22.32
C THR A 359 -6.32 11.93 -21.77
N PRO A 360 -5.85 10.99 -22.61
CA PRO A 360 -5.31 9.71 -22.15
C PRO A 360 -4.17 9.87 -21.14
N GLU A 361 -3.32 10.89 -21.31
CA GLU A 361 -2.22 11.18 -20.38
C GLU A 361 -2.75 11.60 -18.99
N GLU A 362 -3.76 12.45 -18.97
CA GLU A 362 -4.43 12.84 -17.72
C GLU A 362 -5.12 11.65 -17.05
N ALA A 363 -5.72 10.74 -17.83
CA ALA A 363 -6.33 9.52 -17.33
C ALA A 363 -5.31 8.62 -16.62
N ILE A 364 -4.13 8.45 -17.20
CA ILE A 364 -3.03 7.67 -16.60
C ILE A 364 -2.64 8.26 -15.24
N LEU A 365 -2.52 9.58 -15.13
CA LEU A 365 -2.13 10.26 -13.90
C LEU A 365 -3.17 10.14 -12.77
N ARG A 366 -4.41 9.85 -13.08
CA ARG A 366 -5.49 9.74 -12.10
C ARG A 366 -5.60 8.41 -11.39
N ILE A 367 -4.91 7.39 -11.87
CA ILE A 367 -4.96 6.05 -11.33
C ILE A 367 -3.79 5.86 -10.37
N ASP A 368 -4.09 5.41 -9.15
CA ASP A 368 -3.05 4.99 -8.22
C ASP A 368 -2.49 3.64 -8.70
N ALA A 369 -1.21 3.65 -9.08
CA ALA A 369 -0.56 2.46 -9.62
C ALA A 369 -0.59 1.28 -8.66
N LYS A 370 -0.42 1.49 -7.36
CA LYS A 370 -0.49 0.45 -6.33
C LYS A 370 -1.85 -0.24 -6.28
N SER A 371 -2.92 0.49 -6.57
CA SER A 371 -4.28 -0.05 -6.53
C SER A 371 -4.56 -1.13 -7.58
N LEU A 372 -3.74 -1.22 -8.62
CA LEU A 372 -3.88 -2.26 -9.65
C LEU A 372 -3.74 -3.68 -9.09
N ASP A 373 -3.06 -3.86 -7.96
CA ASP A 373 -2.99 -5.15 -7.27
C ASP A 373 -4.39 -5.74 -7.01
N GLN A 374 -5.36 -4.90 -6.71
CA GLN A 374 -6.74 -5.33 -6.44
C GLN A 374 -7.41 -6.00 -7.64
N LEU A 375 -6.97 -5.69 -8.85
CA LEU A 375 -7.52 -6.24 -10.08
C LEU A 375 -6.89 -7.57 -10.49
N LEU A 376 -5.71 -7.85 -9.97
CA LEU A 376 -4.89 -9.00 -10.34
C LEU A 376 -5.07 -10.19 -9.40
N HIS A 377 -5.72 -9.98 -8.27
CA HIS A 377 -5.90 -10.99 -7.23
C HIS A 377 -7.38 -11.16 -6.85
N PRO A 378 -7.79 -12.36 -6.36
CA PRO A 378 -9.12 -12.57 -5.81
C PRO A 378 -9.42 -11.62 -4.66
N MET A 379 -10.67 -11.26 -4.48
CA MET A 379 -11.16 -10.42 -3.37
C MET A 379 -12.28 -11.14 -2.61
N PHE A 380 -12.56 -10.72 -1.38
CA PHE A 380 -13.73 -11.20 -0.66
C PHE A 380 -14.99 -10.53 -1.18
N ASP A 381 -16.10 -11.29 -1.19
CA ASP A 381 -17.43 -10.73 -1.31
C ASP A 381 -17.68 -9.74 -0.15
N LYS A 382 -18.08 -8.50 -0.47
CA LYS A 382 -18.22 -7.43 0.53
C LYS A 382 -19.25 -7.73 1.60
N ASP A 383 -20.39 -8.31 1.23
CA ASP A 383 -21.47 -8.60 2.16
C ASP A 383 -21.10 -9.75 3.09
N GLU A 384 -20.44 -10.76 2.57
CA GLU A 384 -19.95 -11.88 3.36
C GLU A 384 -18.77 -11.48 4.27
N LEU A 385 -17.89 -10.60 3.81
CA LEU A 385 -16.79 -10.07 4.62
C LEU A 385 -17.30 -9.25 5.83
N ALA A 386 -18.36 -8.47 5.62
CA ALA A 386 -18.97 -7.68 6.69
C ALA A 386 -19.52 -8.52 7.85
N LYS A 387 -19.88 -9.78 7.57
CA LYS A 387 -20.32 -10.76 8.57
C LYS A 387 -19.16 -11.56 9.19
N GLY A 388 -17.96 -11.39 8.67
CA GLY A 388 -16.78 -12.15 9.08
C GLY A 388 -16.27 -11.73 10.46
N GLU A 389 -15.78 -12.71 11.21
CA GLU A 389 -15.14 -12.50 12.51
C GLU A 389 -13.62 -12.44 12.37
N VAL A 390 -13.01 -11.29 12.67
CA VAL A 390 -11.56 -11.13 12.70
C VAL A 390 -11.01 -11.79 13.96
N ILE A 391 -10.14 -12.77 13.81
CA ILE A 391 -9.54 -13.52 14.92
C ILE A 391 -8.06 -13.19 15.13
N GLY A 392 -7.43 -12.51 14.19
CA GLY A 392 -6.03 -12.10 14.27
C GLY A 392 -5.65 -11.17 13.14
N SER A 393 -4.43 -10.63 13.26
CA SER A 393 -3.84 -9.75 12.24
C SER A 393 -2.32 -9.95 12.24
N ALA A 394 -1.74 -9.94 11.05
CA ALA A 394 -0.29 -10.03 10.87
C ALA A 394 0.12 -9.27 9.61
N LEU A 395 1.31 -9.51 9.07
CA LEU A 395 1.82 -8.77 7.93
C LEU A 395 1.08 -9.13 6.63
N PRO A 396 0.58 -8.14 5.88
CA PRO A 396 0.01 -8.36 4.55
C PRO A 396 1.12 -8.63 3.52
N ALA A 397 1.63 -9.85 3.51
CA ALA A 397 2.84 -10.21 2.78
C ALA A 397 2.63 -10.39 1.28
N SER A 398 1.47 -10.86 0.87
CA SER A 398 1.07 -10.93 -0.55
C SER A 398 -0.43 -10.68 -0.68
N PRO A 399 -0.86 -9.80 -1.59
CA PRO A 399 -2.24 -9.36 -1.67
C PRO A 399 -3.19 -10.46 -2.14
N GLY A 400 -4.48 -10.20 -1.96
CA GLY A 400 -5.57 -11.06 -2.35
C GLY A 400 -6.33 -11.64 -1.17
N ALA A 401 -7.43 -12.29 -1.49
CA ALA A 401 -8.29 -12.97 -0.54
C ALA A 401 -8.20 -14.49 -0.74
N ALA A 402 -8.11 -15.22 0.35
CA ALA A 402 -8.09 -16.68 0.30
C ALA A 402 -8.96 -17.26 1.41
N ALA A 403 -9.71 -18.31 1.09
CA ALA A 403 -10.46 -19.09 2.04
C ALA A 403 -10.31 -20.57 1.71
N GLY A 404 -10.15 -21.39 2.70
CA GLY A 404 -10.00 -22.83 2.50
C GLY A 404 -9.75 -23.63 3.75
N LYS A 405 -9.54 -24.90 3.56
CA LYS A 405 -9.23 -25.87 4.61
C LYS A 405 -7.76 -25.78 5.01
N ILE A 406 -7.50 -25.86 6.28
CA ILE A 406 -6.16 -25.79 6.86
C ILE A 406 -5.42 -27.10 6.64
N TYR A 407 -4.18 -27.00 6.12
CA TYR A 407 -3.20 -28.09 6.09
C TYR A 407 -1.87 -27.57 6.63
N PHE A 408 -1.09 -28.47 7.27
CA PHE A 408 0.09 -28.10 8.06
C PHE A 408 1.43 -28.47 7.42
N ASN A 409 1.41 -29.16 6.28
CA ASN A 409 2.63 -29.47 5.54
C ASN A 409 2.39 -29.44 4.02
N ALA A 410 3.46 -29.31 3.27
CA ALA A 410 3.42 -29.18 1.83
C ALA A 410 2.85 -30.41 1.11
N GLU A 411 3.14 -31.60 1.59
CA GLU A 411 2.67 -32.85 0.99
C GLU A 411 1.16 -33.00 1.10
N ASP A 412 0.60 -32.79 2.29
CA ASP A 412 -0.84 -32.84 2.53
C ASP A 412 -1.57 -31.74 1.72
N ALA A 413 -1.00 -30.53 1.67
CA ALA A 413 -1.54 -29.42 0.88
C ALA A 413 -1.53 -29.72 -0.62
N LYS A 414 -0.46 -30.32 -1.14
CA LYS A 414 -0.34 -30.74 -2.54
C LYS A 414 -1.39 -31.80 -2.89
N ASN A 415 -1.55 -32.81 -2.05
CA ASN A 415 -2.51 -33.90 -2.27
C ASN A 415 -3.97 -33.42 -2.18
N ALA A 416 -4.26 -32.47 -1.31
CA ALA A 416 -5.59 -31.90 -1.12
C ALA A 416 -5.95 -30.81 -2.15
N GLY A 417 -4.99 -29.99 -2.54
CA GLY A 417 -5.20 -28.74 -3.29
C GLY A 417 -5.29 -28.93 -4.80
N LYS A 418 -4.89 -27.89 -5.51
CA LYS A 418 -4.89 -27.80 -6.98
C LYS A 418 -4.00 -28.90 -7.58
N GLY A 419 -4.54 -29.68 -8.48
CA GLY A 419 -3.84 -30.83 -9.08
C GLY A 419 -3.93 -32.11 -8.25
N GLY A 420 -4.45 -32.04 -7.03
CA GLY A 420 -4.81 -33.18 -6.18
C GLY A 420 -6.30 -33.41 -6.14
N ARG A 421 -6.89 -33.44 -4.94
CA ARG A 421 -8.34 -33.60 -4.75
C ARG A 421 -9.17 -32.37 -5.15
N GLY A 422 -8.55 -31.24 -5.48
CA GLY A 422 -9.22 -30.02 -5.89
C GLY A 422 -9.85 -29.21 -4.76
N GLU A 423 -9.47 -29.45 -3.52
CA GLU A 423 -9.93 -28.68 -2.36
C GLU A 423 -9.30 -27.29 -2.35
N ARG A 424 -9.99 -26.32 -1.78
CA ARG A 424 -9.39 -25.04 -1.46
C ARG A 424 -8.58 -25.20 -0.18
N VAL A 425 -7.29 -24.89 -0.26
CA VAL A 425 -6.31 -25.14 0.83
C VAL A 425 -5.70 -23.83 1.31
N ILE A 426 -5.59 -23.70 2.62
CA ILE A 426 -4.73 -22.72 3.29
C ILE A 426 -3.59 -23.48 3.95
N LEU A 427 -2.37 -23.24 3.50
CA LEU A 427 -1.17 -23.84 4.10
C LEU A 427 -0.76 -22.99 5.31
N VAL A 428 -0.74 -23.63 6.49
CA VAL A 428 -0.32 -23.00 7.75
C VAL A 428 0.97 -23.65 8.23
N ARG A 429 2.02 -22.84 8.34
CA ARG A 429 3.35 -23.30 8.74
C ARG A 429 3.94 -22.41 9.82
N LEU A 430 4.86 -22.93 10.61
CA LEU A 430 5.70 -22.10 11.47
C LEU A 430 6.49 -21.09 10.62
N GLU A 431 7.12 -21.58 9.58
CA GLU A 431 7.77 -20.82 8.50
C GLU A 431 7.82 -21.72 7.25
N THR A 432 7.90 -21.15 6.07
CA THR A 432 8.06 -21.93 4.84
C THR A 432 9.53 -22.00 4.43
N THR A 433 9.87 -23.09 3.77
CA THR A 433 11.19 -23.34 3.19
C THR A 433 11.04 -23.59 1.69
N PRO A 434 12.13 -23.60 0.89
CA PRO A 434 12.04 -23.94 -0.52
C PRO A 434 11.36 -25.29 -0.82
N GLU A 435 11.40 -26.23 0.12
CA GLU A 435 10.76 -27.54 0.03
C GLU A 435 9.22 -27.45 0.08
N ASP A 436 8.66 -26.34 0.57
CA ASP A 436 7.22 -26.11 0.67
C ASP A 436 6.58 -25.58 -0.64
N ILE A 437 7.37 -25.31 -1.66
CA ILE A 437 6.89 -24.66 -2.91
C ILE A 437 5.69 -25.39 -3.54
N GLU A 438 5.75 -26.71 -3.65
CA GLU A 438 4.66 -27.50 -4.24
C GLU A 438 3.35 -27.38 -3.45
N GLY A 439 3.44 -27.36 -2.12
CA GLY A 439 2.31 -27.12 -1.24
C GLY A 439 1.77 -25.71 -1.36
N MET A 440 2.63 -24.72 -1.49
CA MET A 440 2.24 -23.32 -1.71
C MET A 440 1.52 -23.15 -3.06
N VAL A 441 2.01 -23.76 -4.11
CA VAL A 441 1.39 -23.74 -5.46
C VAL A 441 -0.02 -24.33 -5.42
N ALA A 442 -0.22 -25.40 -4.68
CA ALA A 442 -1.52 -26.08 -4.54
C ALA A 442 -2.51 -25.30 -3.67
N SER A 443 -2.05 -24.32 -2.91
CA SER A 443 -2.84 -23.60 -1.92
C SER A 443 -3.47 -22.33 -2.47
N GLN A 444 -4.60 -21.91 -1.90
CA GLN A 444 -5.23 -20.61 -2.15
C GLN A 444 -4.50 -19.50 -1.42
N GLY A 445 -3.98 -19.79 -0.24
CA GLY A 445 -3.25 -18.85 0.59
C GLY A 445 -2.29 -19.52 1.56
N VAL A 446 -1.38 -18.74 2.11
CA VAL A 446 -0.35 -19.18 3.04
C VAL A 446 -0.38 -18.31 4.30
N LEU A 447 -0.36 -18.96 5.45
CA LEU A 447 -0.28 -18.30 6.76
C LEU A 447 0.96 -18.83 7.50
N THR A 448 1.83 -17.93 7.94
CA THR A 448 3.00 -18.30 8.72
C THR A 448 3.01 -17.62 10.09
N VAL A 449 3.56 -18.30 11.07
CA VAL A 449 3.75 -17.78 12.43
C VAL A 449 4.95 -16.85 12.48
N ARG A 450 6.03 -17.19 11.76
CA ARG A 450 7.27 -16.43 11.65
C ARG A 450 7.47 -15.91 10.24
N GLY A 451 8.25 -14.87 10.12
CA GLY A 451 8.67 -14.30 8.85
C GLY A 451 8.14 -12.90 8.63
N GLY A 452 8.99 -12.06 8.04
CA GLY A 452 8.67 -10.69 7.64
C GLY A 452 8.26 -10.60 6.18
N MET A 453 8.17 -9.37 5.65
CA MET A 453 7.84 -9.09 4.25
C MET A 453 8.84 -9.67 3.25
N THR A 454 9.97 -10.09 3.72
CA THR A 454 11.10 -10.58 2.93
C THR A 454 11.40 -12.06 3.17
N SER A 455 10.57 -12.70 3.99
CA SER A 455 10.67 -14.13 4.24
C SER A 455 10.42 -14.95 2.96
N HIS A 456 10.85 -16.18 2.96
CA HIS A 456 10.60 -17.13 1.87
C HIS A 456 9.11 -17.19 1.50
N ALA A 457 8.23 -17.32 2.50
CA ALA A 457 6.79 -17.35 2.28
C ALA A 457 6.28 -16.10 1.56
N ALA A 458 6.69 -14.92 2.02
CA ALA A 458 6.28 -13.64 1.44
C ALA A 458 6.76 -13.48 0.00
N VAL A 459 8.02 -13.74 -0.25
CA VAL A 459 8.64 -13.57 -1.59
C VAL A 459 8.05 -14.54 -2.60
N VAL A 460 7.95 -15.82 -2.24
CA VAL A 460 7.43 -16.86 -3.13
C VAL A 460 5.93 -16.64 -3.40
N ALA A 461 5.15 -16.32 -2.38
CA ALA A 461 3.72 -16.05 -2.54
C ALA A 461 3.47 -14.86 -3.47
N ARG A 462 4.23 -13.77 -3.34
CA ARG A 462 4.13 -12.63 -4.26
C ARG A 462 4.48 -13.01 -5.69
N GLY A 463 5.53 -13.79 -5.88
CA GLY A 463 5.91 -14.30 -7.21
C GLY A 463 4.82 -15.15 -7.86
N MET A 464 4.11 -15.95 -7.07
CA MET A 464 3.01 -16.80 -7.53
C MET A 464 1.68 -16.06 -7.67
N GLY A 465 1.53 -14.87 -7.10
CA GLY A 465 0.24 -14.20 -6.97
C GLY A 465 -0.69 -14.88 -5.97
N THR A 466 -0.14 -15.57 -4.98
CA THR A 466 -0.89 -16.27 -3.94
C THR A 466 -1.00 -15.40 -2.70
N CYS A 467 -2.19 -15.32 -2.11
CA CYS A 467 -2.43 -14.61 -0.86
C CYS A 467 -1.49 -15.11 0.25
N CYS A 468 -0.88 -14.21 0.98
CA CYS A 468 -0.03 -14.57 2.11
C CYS A 468 -0.18 -13.57 3.26
N VAL A 469 -0.39 -14.12 4.46
CA VAL A 469 -0.30 -13.41 5.72
C VAL A 469 0.83 -14.04 6.51
N SER A 470 1.86 -13.29 6.84
CA SER A 470 3.06 -13.80 7.49
C SER A 470 3.35 -13.15 8.84
N GLY A 471 4.10 -13.85 9.67
CA GLY A 471 4.56 -13.33 10.94
C GLY A 471 3.46 -13.17 12.00
N CYS A 472 2.46 -14.04 12.01
CA CYS A 472 1.43 -14.05 13.06
C CYS A 472 1.95 -14.68 14.35
N GLY A 473 2.70 -13.92 15.13
CA GLY A 473 3.33 -14.39 16.37
C GLY A 473 2.35 -14.76 17.48
N GLU A 474 1.08 -14.40 17.37
CA GLU A 474 0.02 -14.80 18.30
C GLU A 474 -0.42 -16.25 18.12
N ILE A 475 -0.12 -16.85 16.98
CA ILE A 475 -0.43 -18.26 16.71
C ILE A 475 0.52 -19.16 17.50
N LYS A 476 -0.04 -20.15 18.19
CA LYS A 476 0.68 -21.27 18.80
C LYS A 476 0.41 -22.50 17.96
N ILE A 477 1.40 -22.90 17.17
CA ILE A 477 1.27 -24.01 16.23
C ILE A 477 1.94 -25.27 16.77
N ASN A 478 1.28 -26.44 16.53
CA ASN A 478 1.86 -27.76 16.70
C ASN A 478 1.69 -28.53 15.39
N GLU A 479 2.72 -28.54 14.56
CA GLU A 479 2.68 -29.16 13.23
C GLU A 479 2.54 -30.69 13.28
N GLU A 480 3.07 -31.34 14.30
CA GLU A 480 2.95 -32.81 14.48
C GLU A 480 1.52 -33.23 14.81
N LYS A 481 0.86 -32.50 15.71
CA LYS A 481 -0.54 -32.74 16.08
C LYS A 481 -1.53 -32.10 15.08
N LYS A 482 -1.03 -31.38 14.09
CA LYS A 482 -1.82 -30.70 13.07
C LYS A 482 -2.91 -29.81 13.68
N GLU A 483 -2.50 -28.94 14.59
CA GLU A 483 -3.38 -27.97 15.25
C GLU A 483 -2.65 -26.66 15.55
N PHE A 484 -3.43 -25.56 15.62
CA PHE A 484 -2.93 -24.30 16.14
C PHE A 484 -4.02 -23.57 16.94
N THR A 485 -3.58 -22.66 17.82
CA THR A 485 -4.48 -21.76 18.55
C THR A 485 -4.22 -20.31 18.12
N LEU A 486 -5.31 -19.57 17.96
CA LEU A 486 -5.29 -18.13 17.69
C LEU A 486 -6.46 -17.48 18.43
N GLY A 487 -6.15 -16.56 19.33
CA GLY A 487 -7.15 -16.00 20.22
C GLY A 487 -7.77 -17.10 21.12
N ASN A 488 -9.08 -17.17 21.13
CA ASN A 488 -9.85 -18.15 21.91
C ASN A 488 -10.18 -19.43 21.11
N TYR A 489 -9.69 -19.56 19.90
CA TYR A 489 -10.04 -20.65 19.00
C TYR A 489 -8.87 -21.62 18.79
N THR A 490 -9.22 -22.90 18.67
CA THR A 490 -8.29 -23.98 18.28
C THR A 490 -8.74 -24.51 16.93
N PHE A 491 -7.82 -24.57 15.98
CA PHE A 491 -8.05 -25.06 14.63
C PHE A 491 -7.29 -26.35 14.38
N HIS A 492 -7.93 -27.28 13.69
CA HIS A 492 -7.40 -28.57 13.29
C HIS A 492 -7.31 -28.67 11.77
N GLU A 493 -6.56 -29.65 11.28
CA GLU A 493 -6.52 -29.97 9.85
C GLU A 493 -7.94 -30.17 9.30
N GLY A 494 -8.24 -29.49 8.18
CA GLY A 494 -9.55 -29.51 7.55
C GLY A 494 -10.56 -28.47 8.02
N ASP A 495 -10.26 -27.75 9.09
CA ASP A 495 -11.08 -26.59 9.50
C ASP A 495 -10.91 -25.45 8.50
N TYR A 496 -11.92 -24.59 8.36
CA TYR A 496 -11.88 -23.46 7.44
C TYR A 496 -11.35 -22.19 8.10
N ILE A 497 -10.51 -21.47 7.36
CA ILE A 497 -10.00 -20.16 7.73
C ILE A 497 -9.93 -19.28 6.48
N SER A 498 -10.04 -17.98 6.65
CA SER A 498 -9.95 -17.01 5.57
C SER A 498 -8.86 -15.97 5.86
N LEU A 499 -8.09 -15.62 4.84
CA LEU A 499 -6.97 -14.68 4.91
C LEU A 499 -7.20 -13.50 3.98
N ASP A 500 -6.98 -12.29 4.50
CA ASP A 500 -6.89 -11.08 3.68
C ASP A 500 -5.42 -10.68 3.56
N GLY A 501 -4.82 -11.03 2.44
CA GLY A 501 -3.41 -10.73 2.16
C GLY A 501 -3.13 -9.26 1.90
N SER A 502 -4.16 -8.44 1.68
CA SER A 502 -4.02 -6.99 1.46
C SER A 502 -4.01 -6.20 2.78
N THR A 503 -4.72 -6.67 3.79
CA THR A 503 -4.82 -6.03 5.12
C THR A 503 -4.05 -6.77 6.22
N GLY A 504 -3.74 -8.04 6.00
CA GLY A 504 -3.15 -8.93 7.02
C GLY A 504 -4.15 -9.51 8.00
N LYS A 505 -5.44 -9.29 7.83
CA LYS A 505 -6.48 -9.81 8.72
C LYS A 505 -6.75 -11.29 8.49
N ILE A 506 -6.98 -12.00 9.59
CA ILE A 506 -7.31 -13.42 9.61
C ILE A 506 -8.74 -13.57 10.13
N TYR A 507 -9.57 -14.31 9.38
CA TYR A 507 -10.98 -14.49 9.70
C TYR A 507 -11.30 -15.94 10.01
N LYS A 508 -12.23 -16.15 10.92
CA LYS A 508 -12.78 -17.48 11.21
C LYS A 508 -13.71 -17.93 10.09
N GLY A 509 -13.58 -19.19 9.67
CA GLY A 509 -14.52 -19.81 8.74
C GLY A 509 -14.21 -19.55 7.27
N ASP A 510 -15.16 -19.93 6.44
CA ASP A 510 -15.09 -19.87 4.96
C ASP A 510 -15.84 -18.65 4.44
N ILE A 511 -15.12 -17.57 4.18
CA ILE A 511 -15.70 -16.36 3.59
C ILE A 511 -15.60 -16.48 2.06
N LYS A 512 -16.70 -16.23 1.38
CA LYS A 512 -16.79 -16.28 -0.08
C LYS A 512 -15.81 -15.31 -0.74
N THR A 513 -15.05 -15.79 -1.72
CA THR A 513 -14.15 -15.01 -2.55
C THR A 513 -14.70 -14.80 -3.95
N VAL A 514 -14.30 -13.71 -4.59
CA VAL A 514 -14.62 -13.36 -5.97
C VAL A 514 -13.32 -13.41 -6.78
N PRO A 515 -13.27 -14.10 -7.94
CA PRO A 515 -12.04 -14.16 -8.73
C PRO A 515 -11.62 -12.79 -9.26
N ALA A 516 -10.32 -12.65 -9.53
CA ALA A 516 -9.78 -11.47 -10.20
C ALA A 516 -10.45 -11.26 -11.54
N SER A 517 -10.93 -10.03 -11.81
CA SER A 517 -11.60 -9.67 -13.05
C SER A 517 -10.88 -8.49 -13.69
N VAL A 518 -10.34 -8.72 -14.88
CA VAL A 518 -9.67 -7.71 -15.69
C VAL A 518 -10.60 -7.34 -16.85
N THR A 519 -11.04 -6.08 -16.90
CA THR A 519 -11.93 -5.57 -17.94
C THR A 519 -11.17 -5.09 -19.17
N GLY A 520 -11.89 -4.84 -20.30
CA GLY A 520 -11.30 -4.24 -21.49
C GLY A 520 -10.68 -2.85 -21.25
N ASN A 521 -11.19 -2.10 -20.30
CA ASN A 521 -10.65 -0.78 -19.90
C ASN A 521 -9.27 -0.88 -19.28
N PHE A 522 -8.97 -1.96 -18.56
CA PHE A 522 -7.61 -2.22 -18.07
C PHE A 522 -6.61 -2.29 -19.24
N GLY A 523 -6.95 -2.99 -20.31
CA GLY A 523 -6.13 -3.06 -21.52
C GLY A 523 -5.95 -1.71 -22.19
N ARG A 524 -6.97 -0.86 -22.21
CA ARG A 524 -6.88 0.51 -22.74
C ARG A 524 -5.89 1.36 -21.93
N ILE A 525 -5.98 1.32 -20.61
CA ILE A 525 -5.05 2.03 -19.72
C ILE A 525 -3.62 1.55 -19.93
N MET A 526 -3.41 0.24 -20.02
CA MET A 526 -2.08 -0.33 -20.24
C MET A 526 -1.51 0.06 -21.62
N ALA A 527 -2.32 0.09 -22.65
CA ALA A 527 -1.90 0.55 -23.98
C ALA A 527 -1.47 2.02 -23.96
N TRP A 528 -2.24 2.90 -23.32
CA TRP A 528 -1.86 4.30 -23.16
C TRP A 528 -0.58 4.47 -22.32
N ALA A 529 -0.41 3.64 -21.30
CA ALA A 529 0.81 3.64 -20.48
C ALA A 529 2.03 3.27 -21.32
N ASP A 530 1.93 2.22 -22.12
CA ASP A 530 3.03 1.78 -22.98
C ASP A 530 3.44 2.82 -24.03
N GLU A 531 2.49 3.61 -24.54
CA GLU A 531 2.77 4.71 -25.48
C GLU A 531 3.54 5.86 -24.83
N ASN A 532 3.44 6.04 -23.54
CA ASN A 532 3.99 7.20 -22.82
C ASN A 532 5.26 6.90 -22.01
N ARG A 533 5.50 5.67 -21.61
CA ARG A 533 6.67 5.32 -20.80
C ARG A 533 7.96 5.29 -21.59
N HIS A 534 9.05 5.64 -20.90
CA HIS A 534 10.42 5.51 -21.44
C HIS A 534 11.09 4.24 -20.91
N LEU A 535 10.89 3.93 -19.63
CA LEU A 535 11.41 2.72 -19.02
C LEU A 535 10.75 1.48 -19.61
N LYS A 536 11.56 0.51 -19.98
CA LYS A 536 11.09 -0.85 -20.24
C LYS A 536 10.79 -1.54 -18.91
N VAL A 537 9.88 -2.49 -18.93
CA VAL A 537 9.49 -3.25 -17.74
C VAL A 537 9.80 -4.73 -17.97
N ARG A 538 10.73 -5.24 -17.18
CA ARG A 538 11.10 -6.66 -17.13
C ARG A 538 10.56 -7.29 -15.86
N THR A 539 10.70 -8.59 -15.74
CA THR A 539 10.27 -9.35 -14.55
C THR A 539 11.42 -10.09 -13.89
N ASN A 540 11.28 -10.33 -12.61
CA ASN A 540 12.13 -11.26 -11.85
C ASN A 540 11.41 -12.62 -11.86
N ALA A 541 11.94 -13.60 -12.55
CA ALA A 541 11.34 -14.92 -12.68
C ALA A 541 12.40 -16.01 -12.88
N ASP A 542 12.20 -17.13 -12.22
CA ASP A 542 13.18 -18.22 -12.15
C ASP A 542 12.65 -19.53 -12.76
N ASN A 543 11.41 -19.54 -13.22
CA ASN A 543 10.73 -20.71 -13.78
C ASN A 543 9.80 -20.32 -14.94
N PRO A 544 9.41 -21.29 -15.79
CA PRO A 544 8.54 -21.02 -16.95
C PRO A 544 7.16 -20.50 -16.60
N ARG A 545 6.57 -20.99 -15.51
CA ARG A 545 5.22 -20.58 -15.07
C ARG A 545 5.16 -19.09 -14.75
N ASP A 546 6.08 -18.61 -13.91
CA ASP A 546 6.13 -17.20 -13.51
C ASP A 546 6.49 -16.30 -14.70
N THR A 547 7.39 -16.77 -15.56
CA THR A 547 7.76 -16.08 -16.81
C THR A 547 6.56 -15.93 -17.73
N LYS A 548 5.79 -17.00 -17.94
CA LYS A 548 4.58 -16.96 -18.77
C LYS A 548 3.58 -15.95 -18.24
N LYS A 549 3.32 -15.97 -16.92
CA LYS A 549 2.41 -15.03 -16.29
C LYS A 549 2.87 -13.59 -16.47
N ALA A 550 4.15 -13.32 -16.25
CA ALA A 550 4.71 -11.98 -16.42
C ALA A 550 4.61 -11.48 -17.88
N VAL A 551 4.89 -12.33 -18.86
CA VAL A 551 4.76 -11.99 -20.28
C VAL A 551 3.29 -11.69 -20.63
N GLU A 552 2.35 -12.47 -20.13
CA GLU A 552 0.91 -12.21 -20.27
C GLU A 552 0.51 -10.86 -19.68
N LEU A 553 1.14 -10.44 -18.59
CA LEU A 553 0.92 -9.13 -17.97
C LEU A 553 1.72 -7.99 -18.62
N GLY A 554 2.50 -8.27 -19.65
CA GLY A 554 3.19 -7.27 -20.46
C GLY A 554 4.68 -7.10 -20.16
N ALA A 555 5.32 -8.03 -19.47
CA ALA A 555 6.77 -8.00 -19.26
C ALA A 555 7.53 -8.09 -20.60
N GLU A 556 8.59 -7.31 -20.74
CA GLU A 556 9.40 -7.21 -21.95
C GLU A 556 10.69 -8.02 -21.88
N GLY A 557 10.78 -8.91 -20.93
CA GLY A 557 11.91 -9.80 -20.70
C GLY A 557 12.07 -10.13 -19.22
N ILE A 558 13.15 -10.83 -18.91
CA ILE A 558 13.55 -11.14 -17.54
C ILE A 558 14.75 -10.26 -17.18
N GLY A 559 14.60 -9.43 -16.14
CA GLY A 559 15.67 -8.61 -15.58
C GLY A 559 16.50 -9.33 -14.53
N LEU A 560 15.96 -10.38 -13.93
CA LEU A 560 16.65 -11.21 -12.95
C LEU A 560 16.10 -12.64 -12.99
N CYS A 561 16.94 -13.56 -13.42
CA CYS A 561 16.76 -14.99 -13.25
C CYS A 561 17.80 -15.50 -12.24
N ARG A 562 17.34 -15.93 -11.06
CA ARG A 562 18.20 -16.42 -9.98
C ARG A 562 18.41 -17.92 -10.13
N THR A 563 19.61 -18.31 -10.51
CA THR A 563 19.91 -19.73 -10.81
C THR A 563 19.87 -20.65 -9.59
N GLU A 564 20.10 -20.13 -8.39
CA GLU A 564 20.00 -20.91 -7.15
C GLU A 564 18.63 -21.54 -6.95
N HIS A 565 17.57 -20.89 -7.37
CA HIS A 565 16.21 -21.41 -7.24
C HIS A 565 15.95 -22.63 -8.12
N MET A 566 16.76 -22.83 -9.14
CA MET A 566 16.70 -24.01 -10.01
C MET A 566 17.27 -25.27 -9.36
N PHE A 567 17.99 -25.14 -8.25
CA PHE A 567 18.70 -26.26 -7.61
C PHE A 567 17.98 -26.88 -6.40
N PHE A 568 16.91 -26.29 -5.92
CA PHE A 568 16.20 -26.77 -4.74
C PHE A 568 15.18 -27.87 -5.01
N GLU A 569 14.92 -28.24 -6.26
CA GLU A 569 13.99 -29.32 -6.57
C GLU A 569 14.55 -30.70 -6.17
N GLU A 570 13.67 -31.63 -5.84
CA GLU A 570 14.02 -32.94 -5.28
C GLU A 570 14.99 -33.76 -6.13
N ASP A 571 14.91 -33.66 -7.45
CA ASP A 571 15.77 -34.38 -8.39
C ASP A 571 17.16 -33.77 -8.54
N ARG A 572 17.37 -32.56 -8.05
CA ARG A 572 18.61 -31.78 -8.21
C ARG A 572 19.37 -31.53 -6.93
N ILE A 573 18.67 -31.33 -5.83
CA ILE A 573 19.29 -30.97 -4.55
C ILE A 573 20.34 -31.98 -4.07
N PRO A 574 20.17 -33.30 -4.25
CA PRO A 574 21.24 -34.26 -3.91
C PRO A 574 22.52 -34.05 -4.71
N LYS A 575 22.40 -33.66 -5.97
CA LYS A 575 23.54 -33.47 -6.86
C LYS A 575 24.32 -32.21 -6.52
N ILE A 576 23.62 -31.12 -6.18
CA ILE A 576 24.26 -29.88 -5.73
C ILE A 576 24.97 -30.09 -4.38
N ARG A 577 24.35 -30.84 -3.47
CA ARG A 577 24.97 -31.22 -2.18
C ARG A 577 26.26 -32.04 -2.38
N LYS A 578 26.28 -32.97 -3.31
CA LYS A 578 27.50 -33.74 -3.67
C LYS A 578 28.58 -32.80 -4.23
N MET A 579 28.21 -31.89 -5.06
CA MET A 579 29.15 -30.87 -5.60
C MET A 579 29.77 -30.04 -4.48
N ILE A 580 28.95 -29.52 -3.57
CA ILE A 580 29.41 -28.68 -2.44
C ILE A 580 30.39 -29.47 -1.53
N LEU A 581 30.10 -30.71 -1.28
CA LEU A 581 30.84 -31.54 -0.35
C LEU A 581 32.05 -32.28 -0.99
N SER A 582 32.27 -32.09 -2.31
CA SER A 582 33.42 -32.63 -3.04
C SER A 582 34.75 -32.07 -2.52
N GLU A 583 35.74 -32.94 -2.32
CA GLU A 583 37.06 -32.56 -1.82
C GLU A 583 38.05 -32.24 -2.95
N THR A 584 37.83 -32.79 -4.13
CA THR A 584 38.70 -32.58 -5.31
C THR A 584 37.96 -31.82 -6.44
N VAL A 585 38.76 -31.20 -7.31
CA VAL A 585 38.24 -30.52 -8.52
C VAL A 585 37.55 -31.54 -9.44
N GLU A 586 38.15 -32.73 -9.60
CA GLU A 586 37.61 -33.80 -10.46
C GLU A 586 36.25 -34.28 -9.96
N ASP A 587 36.06 -34.47 -8.67
CA ASP A 587 34.79 -34.89 -8.08
C ASP A 587 33.73 -33.82 -8.19
N ARG A 588 34.16 -32.54 -8.03
CA ARG A 588 33.28 -31.40 -8.19
C ARG A 588 32.80 -31.26 -9.66
N GLU A 589 33.71 -31.37 -10.59
CA GLU A 589 33.39 -31.33 -12.03
C GLU A 589 32.45 -32.46 -12.44
N LYS A 590 32.62 -33.64 -11.87
CA LYS A 590 31.71 -34.77 -12.08
C LYS A 590 30.29 -34.48 -11.62
N ALA A 591 30.15 -33.92 -10.42
CA ALA A 591 28.86 -33.55 -9.85
C ALA A 591 28.21 -32.41 -10.66
N LEU A 592 29.00 -31.42 -11.08
CA LEU A 592 28.54 -30.31 -11.93
C LEU A 592 28.07 -30.79 -13.30
N ASN A 593 28.79 -31.74 -13.90
CA ASN A 593 28.41 -32.30 -15.20
C ASN A 593 27.06 -33.03 -15.14
N GLU A 594 26.71 -33.60 -14.01
CA GLU A 594 25.37 -34.18 -13.80
C GLU A 594 24.26 -33.13 -13.69
N LEU A 595 24.59 -31.88 -13.30
CA LEU A 595 23.65 -30.77 -13.20
C LEU A 595 23.39 -30.08 -14.53
N ILE A 596 24.31 -30.15 -15.49
CA ILE A 596 24.20 -29.46 -16.78
C ILE A 596 22.87 -29.78 -17.49
N PRO A 597 22.45 -31.06 -17.64
CA PRO A 597 21.19 -31.35 -18.34
C PRO A 597 19.97 -30.71 -17.70
N PHE A 598 19.92 -30.61 -16.36
CA PHE A 598 18.84 -29.99 -15.62
C PHE A 598 18.78 -28.51 -15.87
N GLN A 599 19.88 -27.82 -15.67
CA GLN A 599 19.96 -26.37 -15.83
C GLN A 599 19.78 -25.94 -17.29
N LYS A 600 20.34 -26.68 -18.22
CA LYS A 600 20.11 -26.51 -19.65
C LYS A 600 18.63 -26.63 -19.99
N GLY A 601 17.94 -27.65 -19.47
CA GLY A 601 16.52 -27.85 -19.65
C GLY A 601 15.68 -26.70 -19.12
N ASP A 602 16.05 -26.16 -17.95
CA ASP A 602 15.40 -25.00 -17.35
C ASP A 602 15.56 -23.76 -18.25
N PHE A 603 16.77 -23.45 -18.69
CA PHE A 603 17.02 -22.32 -19.57
C PHE A 603 16.31 -22.46 -20.91
N LYS A 604 16.27 -23.67 -21.48
CA LYS A 604 15.52 -23.93 -22.72
C LYS A 604 14.04 -23.62 -22.54
N ALA A 605 13.44 -24.08 -21.45
CA ALA A 605 12.03 -23.82 -21.13
C ALA A 605 11.77 -22.32 -20.96
N MET A 606 12.66 -21.59 -20.29
CA MET A 606 12.57 -20.15 -20.14
C MET A 606 12.65 -19.40 -21.47
N TYR A 607 13.61 -19.73 -22.30
CA TYR A 607 13.76 -19.10 -23.63
C TYR A 607 12.58 -19.36 -24.58
N LYS A 608 11.99 -20.55 -24.49
CA LYS A 608 10.79 -20.87 -25.29
C LYS A 608 9.59 -20.01 -24.90
N VAL A 609 9.39 -19.82 -23.61
CA VAL A 609 8.32 -18.93 -23.10
C VAL A 609 8.57 -17.47 -23.48
N LEU A 610 9.84 -17.02 -23.42
CA LEU A 610 10.23 -15.65 -23.75
C LEU A 610 10.10 -15.33 -25.24
N ASN A 611 10.25 -16.33 -26.09
CA ASN A 611 10.11 -16.19 -27.55
C ASN A 611 10.87 -14.98 -28.14
N GLY A 612 12.14 -14.87 -27.82
CA GLY A 612 13.02 -13.78 -28.29
C GLY A 612 13.18 -12.59 -27.35
N LEU A 613 12.38 -12.51 -26.31
CA LEU A 613 12.59 -11.49 -25.26
C LEU A 613 13.86 -11.79 -24.47
N PRO A 614 14.56 -10.74 -23.98
CA PRO A 614 15.84 -10.92 -23.28
C PRO A 614 15.66 -11.53 -21.89
N MET A 615 16.70 -12.23 -21.44
CA MET A 615 16.79 -12.76 -20.09
C MET A 615 18.18 -12.49 -19.51
N THR A 616 18.22 -11.79 -18.40
CA THR A 616 19.42 -11.60 -17.59
C THR A 616 19.51 -12.73 -16.57
N VAL A 617 20.53 -13.55 -16.70
CA VAL A 617 20.77 -14.71 -15.82
C VAL A 617 21.84 -14.37 -14.80
N ARG A 618 21.48 -14.38 -13.55
CA ARG A 618 22.43 -14.21 -12.45
C ARG A 618 23.03 -15.56 -12.07
N TYR A 619 24.35 -15.63 -12.08
CA TYR A 619 25.05 -16.84 -11.64
C TYR A 619 24.91 -17.03 -10.15
N LEU A 620 25.27 -18.22 -9.68
CA LEU A 620 25.07 -18.66 -8.32
C LEU A 620 25.50 -17.61 -7.28
N ASP A 621 24.59 -17.18 -6.43
CA ASP A 621 24.78 -16.06 -5.49
C ASP A 621 24.89 -16.49 -4.02
N PRO A 622 23.98 -17.35 -3.45
CA PRO A 622 24.00 -17.59 -2.02
C PRO A 622 25.18 -18.41 -1.54
N PRO A 623 25.54 -18.32 -0.25
CA PRO A 623 26.54 -19.22 0.36
C PRO A 623 26.16 -20.68 0.21
N LEU A 624 27.16 -21.55 0.06
CA LEU A 624 26.91 -22.96 -0.20
C LEU A 624 26.18 -23.69 0.92
N HIS A 625 26.31 -23.24 2.16
CA HIS A 625 25.62 -23.88 3.29
C HIS A 625 24.09 -23.84 3.19
N GLU A 626 23.54 -22.88 2.44
CA GLU A 626 22.08 -22.78 2.25
C GLU A 626 21.48 -23.99 1.51
N PHE A 627 22.28 -24.71 0.74
CA PHE A 627 21.85 -25.94 0.04
C PHE A 627 21.98 -27.20 0.89
N LEU A 628 22.67 -27.12 2.03
CA LEU A 628 22.94 -28.27 2.87
C LEU A 628 21.78 -28.58 3.80
N PRO A 629 21.55 -29.88 4.11
CA PRO A 629 20.45 -30.27 4.98
C PRO A 629 20.66 -29.80 6.43
N THR A 630 19.57 -29.43 7.09
CA THR A 630 19.54 -29.04 8.50
C THR A 630 18.88 -30.11 9.36
N GLU A 631 17.94 -30.88 8.77
CA GLU A 631 17.22 -31.96 9.47
C GLU A 631 18.06 -33.24 9.59
N GLU A 632 17.97 -33.88 10.75
CA GLU A 632 18.75 -35.10 11.07
C GLU A 632 18.52 -36.23 10.06
N GLU A 633 17.26 -36.46 9.64
CA GLU A 633 16.92 -37.52 8.66
C GLU A 633 17.57 -37.28 7.31
N ASP A 634 17.59 -36.03 6.85
CA ASP A 634 18.19 -35.65 5.59
C ASP A 634 19.73 -35.75 5.62
N ILE A 635 20.31 -35.42 6.77
CA ILE A 635 21.77 -35.60 7.01
C ILE A 635 22.15 -37.07 6.96
N ILE A 636 21.39 -37.95 7.60
CA ILE A 636 21.62 -39.39 7.59
C ILE A 636 21.51 -39.96 6.17
N ALA A 637 20.46 -39.55 5.43
CA ALA A 637 20.26 -39.96 4.04
C ALA A 637 21.41 -39.54 3.13
N LEU A 638 21.89 -38.32 3.27
CA LEU A 638 22.98 -37.76 2.49
C LEU A 638 24.31 -38.45 2.84
N ALA A 639 24.59 -38.72 4.12
CA ALA A 639 25.77 -39.44 4.58
C ALA A 639 25.84 -40.84 3.99
N LYS A 640 24.70 -41.55 3.96
CA LYS A 640 24.59 -42.87 3.35
C LYS A 640 24.86 -42.84 1.85
N ASP A 641 24.28 -41.89 1.16
CA ASP A 641 24.46 -41.69 -0.29
C ASP A 641 25.92 -41.37 -0.65
N MET A 642 26.60 -40.59 0.18
CA MET A 642 28.00 -40.24 0.01
C MET A 642 29.00 -41.26 0.56
N ASN A 643 28.51 -42.26 1.22
CA ASN A 643 29.35 -43.32 1.87
C ASN A 643 30.34 -42.72 2.88
N ILE A 644 29.89 -41.82 3.72
CA ILE A 644 30.63 -41.22 4.83
C ILE A 644 29.84 -41.34 6.14
N SER A 645 30.50 -41.18 7.28
CA SER A 645 29.82 -41.18 8.56
C SER A 645 28.99 -39.91 8.76
N VAL A 646 27.89 -40.03 9.54
CA VAL A 646 27.02 -38.88 9.89
C VAL A 646 27.83 -37.79 10.62
N GLU A 647 28.75 -38.21 11.51
CA GLU A 647 29.61 -37.30 12.27
C GLU A 647 30.52 -36.49 11.33
N LYS A 648 31.15 -37.13 10.35
CA LYS A 648 31.99 -36.48 9.36
C LYS A 648 31.18 -35.49 8.48
N LEU A 649 29.97 -35.86 8.11
CA LEU A 649 29.09 -34.97 7.34
C LEU A 649 28.66 -33.75 8.15
N LYS A 650 28.29 -33.92 9.41
CA LYS A 650 27.96 -32.82 10.30
C LYS A 650 29.12 -31.86 10.51
N GLU A 651 30.36 -32.40 10.64
CA GLU A 651 31.56 -31.58 10.71
C GLU A 651 31.73 -30.71 9.45
N LYS A 652 31.62 -31.30 8.26
CA LYS A 652 31.70 -30.60 6.98
C LYS A 652 30.63 -29.51 6.84
N ILE A 653 29.40 -29.81 7.24
CA ILE A 653 28.29 -28.85 7.23
C ILE A 653 28.60 -27.68 8.17
N SER A 654 29.09 -27.96 9.36
CA SER A 654 29.48 -26.97 10.35
C SER A 654 30.61 -26.07 9.83
N ASP A 655 31.62 -26.64 9.14
CA ASP A 655 32.74 -25.87 8.59
C ASP A 655 32.30 -24.91 7.47
N LEU A 656 31.26 -25.24 6.74
CA LEU A 656 30.70 -24.39 5.66
C LEU A 656 29.69 -23.35 6.16
N HIS A 657 29.24 -23.47 7.41
CA HIS A 657 28.27 -22.51 7.98
C HIS A 657 28.89 -21.13 8.14
N GLU A 658 28.26 -20.11 7.55
CA GLU A 658 28.70 -18.74 7.62
C GLU A 658 28.19 -18.04 8.87
N PHE A 659 29.03 -17.31 9.59
CA PHE A 659 28.61 -16.47 10.71
C PHE A 659 27.78 -15.28 10.24
N ASN A 660 28.13 -14.70 9.11
CA ASN A 660 27.40 -13.63 8.45
C ASN A 660 27.22 -13.95 6.96
N PRO A 661 26.16 -14.68 6.60
CA PRO A 661 25.93 -15.11 5.22
C PRO A 661 25.92 -13.97 4.20
N MET A 662 25.48 -12.79 4.59
CA MET A 662 25.40 -11.63 3.71
C MET A 662 26.75 -11.11 3.26
N MET A 663 27.78 -11.26 4.10
CA MET A 663 29.13 -10.77 3.88
C MET A 663 30.17 -11.88 3.69
N GLY A 664 29.72 -13.11 3.55
CA GLY A 664 30.56 -14.29 3.51
C GLY A 664 31.01 -14.74 2.12
N HIS A 665 31.21 -16.01 1.99
CA HIS A 665 31.66 -16.71 0.78
C HIS A 665 30.47 -16.98 -0.15
N ARG A 666 30.13 -16.00 -0.94
CA ARG A 666 29.00 -16.04 -1.87
C ARG A 666 29.29 -15.26 -3.14
N GLY A 667 28.40 -15.35 -4.11
CA GLY A 667 28.42 -14.57 -5.34
C GLY A 667 29.69 -14.81 -6.18
N CYS A 668 30.30 -13.76 -6.68
CA CYS A 668 31.55 -13.86 -7.46
C CYS A 668 32.69 -14.49 -6.69
N ARG A 669 32.67 -14.41 -5.35
CA ARG A 669 33.69 -15.06 -4.49
C ARG A 669 33.68 -16.57 -4.65
N LEU A 670 32.48 -17.17 -4.83
CA LEU A 670 32.36 -18.60 -5.14
C LEU A 670 32.93 -18.91 -6.52
N ALA A 671 32.66 -18.06 -7.51
CA ALA A 671 33.18 -18.23 -8.87
C ALA A 671 34.72 -18.08 -8.96
N VAL A 672 35.30 -17.28 -8.07
CA VAL A 672 36.79 -17.17 -7.97
C VAL A 672 37.37 -18.42 -7.30
N THR A 673 36.77 -18.87 -6.20
CA THR A 673 37.26 -20.03 -5.47
C THR A 673 37.00 -21.37 -6.20
N TYR A 674 35.80 -21.49 -6.80
CA TYR A 674 35.33 -22.67 -7.53
C TYR A 674 34.95 -22.31 -8.97
N PRO A 675 35.91 -22.00 -9.86
CA PRO A 675 35.58 -21.53 -11.22
C PRO A 675 34.80 -22.55 -12.05
N GLU A 676 34.82 -23.82 -11.68
CA GLU A 676 34.09 -24.91 -12.34
C GLU A 676 32.56 -24.63 -12.33
N ILE A 677 32.04 -23.93 -11.30
CA ILE A 677 30.63 -23.58 -11.20
C ILE A 677 30.24 -22.61 -12.34
N ALA A 678 31.02 -21.57 -12.53
CA ALA A 678 30.82 -20.63 -13.63
C ALA A 678 30.93 -21.28 -15.03
N LYS A 679 31.86 -22.21 -15.17
CA LYS A 679 31.99 -23.01 -16.41
C LYS A 679 30.74 -23.84 -16.67
N MET A 680 30.24 -24.51 -15.68
CA MET A 680 29.02 -25.32 -15.78
C MET A 680 27.83 -24.47 -16.19
N GLN A 681 27.59 -23.34 -15.49
CA GLN A 681 26.46 -22.48 -15.77
C GLN A 681 26.55 -21.85 -17.17
N THR A 682 27.73 -21.44 -17.59
CA THR A 682 27.95 -20.89 -18.94
C THR A 682 27.68 -21.93 -20.02
N ARG A 683 28.17 -23.15 -19.84
CA ARG A 683 27.90 -24.23 -20.78
C ARG A 683 26.40 -24.51 -20.88
N ALA A 684 25.72 -24.70 -19.76
CA ALA A 684 24.27 -24.96 -19.72
C ALA A 684 23.46 -23.85 -20.43
N LEU A 685 23.80 -22.59 -20.13
CA LEU A 685 23.12 -21.42 -20.73
C LEU A 685 23.36 -21.29 -22.23
N MET A 686 24.60 -21.36 -22.66
CA MET A 686 24.94 -21.22 -24.06
C MET A 686 24.41 -22.38 -24.90
N GLU A 687 24.49 -23.61 -24.43
CA GLU A 687 23.89 -24.75 -25.12
C GLU A 687 22.37 -24.59 -25.23
N ALA A 688 21.71 -24.19 -24.17
CA ALA A 688 20.27 -23.95 -24.17
C ALA A 688 19.87 -22.86 -25.17
N ALA A 689 20.56 -21.72 -25.14
CA ALA A 689 20.26 -20.58 -26.00
C ALA A 689 20.47 -20.94 -27.49
N ILE A 690 21.56 -21.61 -27.83
CA ILE A 690 21.86 -22.02 -29.21
C ILE A 690 20.81 -23.03 -29.70
N GLU A 691 20.51 -24.06 -28.91
CA GLU A 691 19.55 -25.07 -29.28
C GLU A 691 18.15 -24.50 -29.49
N VAL A 692 17.67 -23.62 -28.61
CA VAL A 692 16.34 -22.98 -28.77
C VAL A 692 16.31 -22.03 -29.96
N SER A 693 17.40 -21.28 -30.19
CA SER A 693 17.54 -20.41 -31.35
C SER A 693 17.38 -21.18 -32.66
N GLU A 694 18.00 -22.35 -32.75
CA GLU A 694 17.93 -23.23 -33.92
C GLU A 694 16.57 -23.92 -34.06
N GLU A 695 16.04 -24.47 -32.93
CA GLU A 695 14.76 -25.20 -32.93
C GLU A 695 13.56 -24.29 -33.25
N GLU A 696 13.54 -23.07 -32.70
CA GLU A 696 12.40 -22.15 -32.82
C GLU A 696 12.59 -21.08 -33.90
N GLY A 697 13.77 -20.97 -34.47
CA GLY A 697 14.10 -19.95 -35.48
C GLY A 697 14.04 -18.51 -34.95
N ILE A 698 14.40 -18.29 -33.69
CA ILE A 698 14.38 -16.99 -33.00
C ILE A 698 15.81 -16.53 -32.69
N GLU A 699 16.00 -15.21 -32.64
CA GLU A 699 17.27 -14.62 -32.20
C GLU A 699 17.28 -14.56 -30.65
N ILE A 700 18.35 -15.12 -30.06
CA ILE A 700 18.57 -15.08 -28.60
C ILE A 700 19.95 -14.49 -28.35
N VAL A 701 20.04 -13.49 -27.49
CA VAL A 701 21.29 -12.89 -27.02
C VAL A 701 21.33 -13.07 -25.49
N PRO A 702 22.01 -14.09 -24.97
CA PRO A 702 22.11 -14.31 -23.53
C PRO A 702 22.76 -13.12 -22.83
N GLU A 703 22.19 -12.75 -21.66
CA GLU A 703 22.75 -11.71 -20.78
C GLU A 703 23.18 -12.39 -19.47
N ILE A 704 24.49 -12.40 -19.24
CA ILE A 704 25.13 -13.09 -18.12
C ILE A 704 25.51 -12.06 -17.06
N MET A 705 25.01 -12.23 -15.85
CA MET A 705 25.23 -11.31 -14.74
C MET A 705 26.01 -11.95 -13.61
N ILE A 706 27.14 -11.35 -13.27
CA ILE A 706 27.99 -11.80 -12.18
C ILE A 706 27.62 -11.01 -10.91
N PRO A 707 27.16 -11.70 -9.86
CA PRO A 707 26.74 -11.04 -8.62
C PRO A 707 27.88 -10.65 -7.70
N LEU A 708 27.64 -9.68 -6.82
CA LEU A 708 28.47 -9.33 -5.67
C LEU A 708 29.87 -8.80 -6.02
N VAL A 709 30.04 -8.25 -7.19
CA VAL A 709 31.32 -7.66 -7.62
C VAL A 709 31.60 -6.36 -6.88
N GLY A 710 32.79 -6.26 -6.27
CA GLY A 710 33.27 -5.06 -5.60
C GLY A 710 34.55 -4.49 -6.23
N GLU A 711 35.23 -5.24 -7.08
CA GLU A 711 36.51 -4.90 -7.71
C GLU A 711 36.47 -5.27 -9.18
N GLU A 712 37.02 -4.40 -10.05
CA GLU A 712 37.14 -4.65 -11.50
C GLU A 712 37.79 -6.02 -11.81
N LYS A 713 38.83 -6.35 -11.05
CA LYS A 713 39.59 -7.60 -11.26
C LYS A 713 38.82 -8.85 -10.92
N GLU A 714 37.88 -8.79 -9.96
CA GLU A 714 36.97 -9.90 -9.69
C GLU A 714 36.11 -10.19 -10.91
N LEU A 715 35.52 -9.15 -11.47
CA LEU A 715 34.70 -9.29 -12.68
C LEU A 715 35.49 -9.80 -13.85
N LYS A 716 36.67 -9.24 -14.07
CA LYS A 716 37.54 -9.68 -15.16
C LYS A 716 37.93 -11.15 -15.04
N PHE A 717 38.28 -11.62 -13.85
CA PHE A 717 38.63 -13.01 -13.58
C PHE A 717 37.48 -13.96 -13.95
N VAL A 718 36.27 -13.69 -13.46
CA VAL A 718 35.09 -14.51 -13.74
C VAL A 718 34.66 -14.39 -15.20
N LYS A 719 34.70 -13.18 -15.75
CA LYS A 719 34.40 -12.92 -17.18
C LYS A 719 35.31 -13.71 -18.13
N ASP A 720 36.60 -13.76 -17.85
CA ASP A 720 37.54 -14.51 -18.69
C ASP A 720 37.18 -16.01 -18.72
N ILE A 721 36.76 -16.57 -17.62
CA ILE A 721 36.28 -17.97 -17.51
C ILE A 721 34.99 -18.15 -18.32
N VAL A 722 34.04 -17.25 -18.17
CA VAL A 722 32.75 -17.27 -18.88
C VAL A 722 32.97 -17.15 -20.40
N VAL A 723 33.82 -16.23 -20.85
CA VAL A 723 34.14 -16.04 -22.27
C VAL A 723 34.79 -17.28 -22.86
N GLU A 724 35.81 -17.85 -22.18
CA GLU A 724 36.48 -19.07 -22.62
C GLU A 724 35.48 -20.22 -22.83
N THR A 725 34.58 -20.42 -21.85
CA THR A 725 33.58 -21.48 -21.93
C THR A 725 32.53 -21.20 -23.02
N ALA A 726 32.04 -19.96 -23.10
CA ALA A 726 31.06 -19.57 -24.12
C ALA A 726 31.61 -19.72 -25.55
N GLU A 727 32.84 -19.30 -25.78
CA GLU A 727 33.47 -19.45 -27.08
C GLU A 727 33.74 -20.92 -27.45
N LEU A 728 34.08 -21.76 -26.45
CA LEU A 728 34.22 -23.19 -26.64
C LEU A 728 32.88 -23.83 -27.06
N VAL A 729 31.79 -23.53 -26.38
CA VAL A 729 30.45 -24.04 -26.71
C VAL A 729 30.01 -23.57 -28.10
N LYS A 730 30.24 -22.32 -28.45
CA LYS A 730 29.97 -21.77 -29.79
C LYS A 730 30.71 -22.53 -30.87
N LYS A 731 31.97 -22.84 -30.64
CA LYS A 731 32.78 -23.62 -31.56
C LYS A 731 32.28 -25.05 -31.73
N GLU A 732 31.95 -25.72 -30.62
CA GLU A 732 31.40 -27.07 -30.62
C GLU A 732 30.04 -27.15 -31.34
N LYS A 733 29.22 -26.12 -31.21
CA LYS A 733 27.89 -26.02 -31.84
C LYS A 733 27.91 -25.33 -33.23
N ASN A 734 29.05 -24.87 -33.69
CA ASN A 734 29.21 -24.11 -34.94
C ASN A 734 28.23 -22.90 -34.98
N SER A 735 28.22 -22.10 -33.92
CA SER A 735 27.33 -20.93 -33.74
C SER A 735 28.12 -19.64 -33.63
N ASP A 736 27.57 -18.56 -34.16
CA ASP A 736 28.11 -17.19 -34.04
C ASP A 736 27.28 -16.34 -33.06
N MET A 737 26.53 -17.00 -32.14
CA MET A 737 25.65 -16.34 -31.18
C MET A 737 26.37 -15.25 -30.40
N GLN A 738 25.74 -14.07 -30.32
CA GLN A 738 26.19 -12.98 -29.46
C GLN A 738 25.69 -13.17 -28.04
N TYR A 739 26.42 -12.69 -27.05
CA TYR A 739 26.04 -12.69 -25.66
C TYR A 739 26.65 -11.46 -24.98
N HIS A 740 26.08 -11.05 -23.86
CA HIS A 740 26.57 -9.93 -23.04
C HIS A 740 26.90 -10.39 -21.64
N ILE A 741 27.97 -9.82 -21.09
CA ILE A 741 28.39 -10.08 -19.71
C ILE A 741 28.40 -8.75 -18.96
N GLY A 742 27.65 -8.72 -17.85
CA GLY A 742 27.58 -7.56 -16.98
C GLY A 742 27.60 -7.97 -15.51
N THR A 743 27.29 -7.02 -14.66
CA THR A 743 27.33 -7.26 -13.22
C THR A 743 26.15 -6.63 -12.52
N MET A 744 25.85 -7.16 -11.34
CA MET A 744 24.96 -6.54 -10.40
C MET A 744 25.74 -5.52 -9.55
N ILE A 745 25.31 -4.27 -9.57
CA ILE A 745 25.82 -3.23 -8.66
C ILE A 745 25.01 -3.30 -7.38
N GLU A 746 25.58 -3.90 -6.35
CA GLU A 746 24.93 -4.14 -5.07
C GLU A 746 25.84 -3.91 -3.85
N ILE A 747 27.11 -3.62 -4.11
CA ILE A 747 28.09 -3.26 -3.09
C ILE A 747 28.40 -1.77 -3.22
N PRO A 748 28.39 -1.00 -2.13
CA PRO A 748 28.72 0.43 -2.19
C PRO A 748 30.03 0.74 -2.89
N ARG A 749 31.09 -0.05 -2.65
CA ARG A 749 32.37 0.10 -3.36
C ARG A 749 32.22 -0.04 -4.88
N ALA A 750 31.40 -0.94 -5.35
CA ALA A 750 31.13 -1.11 -6.78
C ALA A 750 30.50 0.16 -7.39
N ALA A 751 29.57 0.78 -6.69
CA ALA A 751 28.97 2.04 -7.11
C ALA A 751 30.00 3.18 -7.19
N LEU A 752 30.89 3.27 -6.20
CA LEU A 752 31.95 4.27 -6.16
C LEU A 752 33.01 4.07 -7.24
N THR A 753 33.24 2.86 -7.71
CA THR A 753 34.24 2.50 -8.73
C THR A 753 33.62 2.00 -10.03
N ALA A 754 32.38 2.40 -10.28
CA ALA A 754 31.60 1.93 -11.44
C ALA A 754 32.25 2.25 -12.79
N ASP A 755 33.02 3.32 -12.89
CA ASP A 755 33.78 3.66 -14.07
C ASP A 755 34.86 2.61 -14.42
N ALA A 756 35.55 2.07 -13.42
CA ALA A 756 36.50 0.98 -13.59
C ALA A 756 35.77 -0.33 -13.95
N ILE A 757 34.71 -0.67 -13.25
CA ILE A 757 33.90 -1.89 -13.47
C ILE A 757 33.29 -1.89 -14.88
N ALA A 758 32.87 -0.75 -15.39
CA ALA A 758 32.26 -0.59 -16.72
C ALA A 758 33.24 -0.89 -17.87
N LYS A 759 34.55 -0.96 -17.63
CA LYS A 759 35.50 -1.42 -18.61
C LYS A 759 35.29 -2.88 -18.97
N GLU A 760 34.85 -3.68 -17.99
CA GLU A 760 34.61 -5.11 -18.14
C GLU A 760 33.13 -5.46 -18.28
N ALA A 761 32.22 -4.65 -17.67
CA ALA A 761 30.79 -4.88 -17.72
C ALA A 761 30.12 -4.20 -18.90
N GLU A 762 29.34 -4.95 -19.68
CA GLU A 762 28.55 -4.42 -20.79
C GLU A 762 27.18 -3.89 -20.31
N PHE A 763 26.75 -4.27 -19.10
CA PHE A 763 25.55 -3.75 -18.46
C PHE A 763 25.70 -3.74 -16.94
N PHE A 764 24.88 -2.89 -16.27
CA PHE A 764 24.70 -2.90 -14.84
C PHE A 764 23.24 -3.20 -14.51
N SER A 765 23.03 -4.03 -13.51
CA SER A 765 21.73 -4.20 -12.83
C SER A 765 21.89 -3.85 -11.36
N PHE A 766 21.11 -2.90 -10.87
CA PHE A 766 21.20 -2.49 -9.48
C PHE A 766 20.44 -3.45 -8.57
N GLY A 767 21.18 -4.17 -7.71
CA GLY A 767 20.64 -5.05 -6.67
C GLY A 767 20.38 -4.26 -5.40
N THR A 768 19.32 -3.50 -5.38
CA THR A 768 19.05 -2.51 -4.34
C THR A 768 18.74 -3.11 -2.96
N ASN A 769 18.39 -4.39 -2.87
CA ASN A 769 18.24 -5.06 -1.57
C ASN A 769 19.56 -5.11 -0.81
N ASP A 770 20.62 -5.67 -1.43
CA ASP A 770 21.95 -5.73 -0.84
C ASP A 770 22.59 -4.35 -0.71
N LEU A 771 22.43 -3.50 -1.73
CA LEU A 771 22.94 -2.14 -1.67
C LEU A 771 22.37 -1.35 -0.49
N THR A 772 21.09 -1.51 -0.22
CA THR A 772 20.41 -0.90 0.93
C THR A 772 20.95 -1.45 2.25
N GLN A 773 21.05 -2.77 2.38
CA GLN A 773 21.61 -3.40 3.58
C GLN A 773 23.00 -2.88 3.92
N MET A 774 23.88 -2.84 2.94
CA MET A 774 25.27 -2.42 3.13
C MET A 774 25.40 -0.92 3.37
N THR A 775 24.53 -0.12 2.78
CA THR A 775 24.54 1.33 2.95
C THR A 775 24.00 1.74 4.33
N PHE A 776 22.90 1.14 4.77
CA PHE A 776 22.35 1.37 6.11
C PHE A 776 23.12 0.63 7.22
N GLY A 777 23.84 -0.43 6.89
CA GLY A 777 24.60 -1.21 7.86
C GLY A 777 23.76 -2.13 8.73
N PHE A 778 22.59 -2.56 8.29
CA PHE A 778 21.79 -3.57 8.96
C PHE A 778 21.19 -4.60 7.99
N SER A 779 20.95 -5.78 8.52
CA SER A 779 20.36 -6.88 7.77
C SER A 779 18.86 -6.69 7.60
N ARG A 780 18.36 -6.95 6.41
CA ARG A 780 16.94 -7.00 6.09
C ARG A 780 16.18 -7.96 7.00
N ASP A 781 16.78 -9.12 7.31
CA ASP A 781 16.15 -10.16 8.13
C ASP A 781 16.08 -9.77 9.62
N ASP A 782 17.00 -8.94 10.10
CA ASP A 782 17.05 -8.50 11.49
C ASP A 782 16.34 -7.16 11.74
N ALA A 783 16.09 -6.39 10.70
CA ALA A 783 15.55 -5.03 10.80
C ALA A 783 14.18 -4.96 11.51
N GLY A 784 13.35 -5.98 11.37
CA GLY A 784 12.05 -6.06 12.04
C GLY A 784 12.09 -5.92 13.55
N LYS A 785 13.25 -6.17 14.17
CA LYS A 785 13.42 -6.06 15.62
C LYS A 785 13.43 -4.63 16.13
N PHE A 786 13.74 -3.65 15.27
CA PHE A 786 13.87 -2.24 15.68
C PHE A 786 13.13 -1.23 14.78
N LEU A 787 12.74 -1.60 13.56
CA LEU A 787 12.11 -0.67 12.61
C LEU A 787 10.81 -0.06 13.15
N ASP A 788 10.00 -0.82 13.88
CA ASP A 788 8.76 -0.30 14.48
C ASP A 788 9.02 0.86 15.43
N SER A 789 10.08 0.76 16.25
CA SER A 789 10.51 1.85 17.12
C SER A 789 10.98 3.07 16.33
N TYR A 790 11.63 2.86 15.19
CA TYR A 790 12.06 3.94 14.30
C TYR A 790 10.86 4.69 13.69
N TYR A 791 9.81 3.97 13.32
CA TYR A 791 8.57 4.58 12.84
C TYR A 791 7.85 5.36 13.94
N GLN A 792 7.73 4.78 15.13
CA GLN A 792 7.11 5.42 16.30
C GLN A 792 7.82 6.71 16.69
N ASN A 793 9.15 6.73 16.62
CA ASN A 793 9.98 7.88 16.95
C ASN A 793 10.22 8.83 15.77
N LYS A 794 9.55 8.61 14.63
CA LYS A 794 9.64 9.45 13.43
C LYS A 794 11.06 9.56 12.85
N ILE A 795 11.87 8.52 13.02
CA ILE A 795 13.23 8.45 12.45
C ILE A 795 13.13 8.05 10.98
N TYR A 796 12.35 7.02 10.67
CA TYR A 796 12.02 6.62 9.31
C TYR A 796 10.52 6.79 9.05
N GLU A 797 10.18 7.28 7.87
CA GLU A 797 8.80 7.38 7.40
C GLU A 797 8.33 6.09 6.72
N SER A 798 9.26 5.36 6.10
CA SER A 798 8.97 4.12 5.37
C SER A 798 10.11 3.11 5.51
N ASP A 799 9.77 1.84 5.21
CA ASP A 799 10.76 0.76 5.16
C ASP A 799 11.71 0.97 3.97
N PRO A 800 13.03 1.12 4.21
CA PRO A 800 14.00 1.33 3.12
C PRO A 800 14.14 0.13 2.17
N PHE A 801 13.67 -1.05 2.57
CA PHE A 801 13.63 -2.23 1.69
C PHE A 801 12.40 -2.29 0.79
N ALA A 802 11.31 -1.65 1.19
CA ALA A 802 10.09 -1.54 0.39
C ALA A 802 10.13 -0.35 -0.56
N LYS A 803 10.67 0.77 -0.12
CA LYS A 803 10.76 2.03 -0.85
C LYS A 803 12.20 2.51 -0.87
N LEU A 804 12.73 2.76 -2.07
CA LEU A 804 14.13 3.15 -2.23
C LEU A 804 14.47 4.42 -1.45
N ASP A 805 15.50 4.34 -0.61
CA ASP A 805 16.12 5.50 0.01
C ASP A 805 16.83 6.33 -1.05
N GLN A 806 16.20 7.43 -1.46
CA GLN A 806 16.73 8.29 -2.53
C GLN A 806 17.86 9.21 -2.04
N THR A 807 17.98 9.44 -0.73
CA THR A 807 18.98 10.36 -0.17
C THR A 807 20.36 9.72 0.04
N GLY A 808 20.43 8.47 0.44
CA GLY A 808 21.66 7.72 0.66
C GLY A 808 21.93 6.71 -0.45
N VAL A 809 21.14 5.64 -0.52
CA VAL A 809 21.26 4.59 -1.53
C VAL A 809 21.11 5.15 -2.94
N GLY A 810 20.16 6.07 -3.12
CA GLY A 810 19.93 6.74 -4.41
C GLY A 810 21.15 7.50 -4.93
N GLN A 811 21.95 8.12 -4.06
CA GLN A 811 23.20 8.76 -4.47
C GLN A 811 24.20 7.76 -5.06
N LEU A 812 24.30 6.58 -4.45
CA LEU A 812 25.18 5.52 -4.97
C LEU A 812 24.72 5.01 -6.34
N VAL A 813 23.42 4.83 -6.51
CA VAL A 813 22.85 4.42 -7.81
C VAL A 813 23.14 5.49 -8.87
N GLU A 814 22.88 6.75 -8.56
CA GLU A 814 23.13 7.87 -9.48
C GLU A 814 24.59 8.02 -9.85
N MET A 815 25.51 7.90 -8.88
CA MET A 815 26.95 7.87 -9.13
C MET A 815 27.34 6.76 -10.09
N ALA A 816 26.81 5.56 -9.88
CA ALA A 816 27.11 4.41 -10.72
C ALA A 816 26.59 4.58 -12.16
N VAL A 817 25.43 5.22 -12.31
CA VAL A 817 24.88 5.59 -13.63
C VAL A 817 25.82 6.54 -14.37
N GLU A 818 26.21 7.62 -13.73
CA GLU A 818 27.10 8.64 -14.31
C GLU A 818 28.47 8.06 -14.66
N LYS A 819 29.08 7.36 -13.73
CA LYS A 819 30.41 6.74 -13.90
C LYS A 819 30.40 5.64 -14.94
N GLY A 820 29.37 4.80 -14.96
CA GLY A 820 29.20 3.74 -15.93
C GLY A 820 29.10 4.28 -17.37
N ARG A 821 28.29 5.31 -17.59
CA ARG A 821 28.10 5.97 -18.87
C ARG A 821 29.32 6.77 -19.34
N LYS A 822 30.08 7.29 -18.41
CA LYS A 822 31.34 7.96 -18.73
C LYS A 822 32.34 6.99 -19.40
N THR A 823 32.44 5.78 -18.90
CA THR A 823 33.33 4.74 -19.46
C THR A 823 32.71 4.06 -20.67
N ARG A 824 31.44 3.76 -20.61
CA ARG A 824 30.68 3.06 -21.64
C ARG A 824 29.37 3.80 -21.93
N PRO A 825 29.34 4.75 -22.86
CA PRO A 825 28.17 5.62 -23.10
C PRO A 825 26.87 4.88 -23.39
N ASN A 826 26.94 3.69 -23.98
CA ASN A 826 25.76 2.87 -24.31
C ASN A 826 25.53 1.72 -23.32
N ILE A 827 26.10 1.79 -22.13
CA ILE A 827 25.90 0.76 -21.12
C ILE A 827 24.41 0.63 -20.78
N LYS A 828 23.90 -0.59 -20.74
CA LYS A 828 22.53 -0.87 -20.38
C LYS A 828 22.39 -0.86 -18.86
N LEU A 829 21.42 -0.12 -18.36
CA LEU A 829 21.22 0.10 -16.92
C LEU A 829 19.80 -0.29 -16.52
N GLY A 830 19.68 -1.14 -15.51
CA GLY A 830 18.41 -1.56 -14.96
C GLY A 830 18.44 -1.76 -13.45
N ILE A 831 17.29 -1.94 -12.85
CA ILE A 831 17.11 -2.23 -11.43
C ILE A 831 16.32 -3.53 -11.29
N CYS A 832 16.72 -4.39 -10.35
CA CYS A 832 16.07 -5.69 -10.15
C CYS A 832 15.73 -6.03 -8.70
N GLY A 833 16.00 -5.14 -7.74
CA GLY A 833 15.57 -5.30 -6.35
C GLY A 833 14.05 -5.15 -6.18
N GLU A 834 13.56 -5.32 -4.98
CA GLU A 834 12.12 -5.13 -4.63
C GLU A 834 11.60 -3.74 -5.04
N HIS A 835 12.49 -2.77 -5.09
CA HIS A 835 12.18 -1.39 -5.49
C HIS A 835 11.74 -1.25 -6.96
N GLY A 836 12.08 -2.21 -7.81
CA GLY A 836 11.72 -2.20 -9.24
C GLY A 836 10.21 -2.24 -9.53
N GLY A 837 9.41 -2.61 -8.57
CA GLY A 837 7.95 -2.63 -8.65
C GLY A 837 7.26 -1.56 -7.80
N GLU A 838 8.00 -0.66 -7.17
CA GLU A 838 7.48 0.36 -6.27
C GLU A 838 7.43 1.73 -6.99
N PRO A 839 6.24 2.39 -7.06
CA PRO A 839 6.04 3.57 -7.90
C PRO A 839 7.02 4.74 -7.68
N SER A 840 7.33 5.12 -6.44
CA SER A 840 8.26 6.22 -6.17
C SER A 840 9.69 5.90 -6.58
N SER A 841 10.08 4.65 -6.42
CA SER A 841 11.40 4.14 -6.84
C SER A 841 11.51 4.12 -8.37
N ILE A 842 10.43 3.76 -9.05
CA ILE A 842 10.35 3.78 -10.52
C ILE A 842 10.47 5.21 -11.05
N GLU A 843 9.81 6.16 -10.39
CA GLU A 843 9.94 7.59 -10.72
C GLU A 843 11.40 8.06 -10.60
N PHE A 844 12.10 7.65 -9.54
CA PHE A 844 13.52 7.90 -9.38
C PHE A 844 14.35 7.28 -10.53
N CYS A 845 14.08 6.03 -10.87
CA CYS A 845 14.77 5.34 -11.98
C CYS A 845 14.57 6.05 -13.31
N ASN A 846 13.36 6.55 -13.57
CA ASN A 846 13.07 7.34 -14.76
C ASN A 846 13.87 8.66 -14.78
N ARG A 847 13.93 9.35 -13.64
CA ARG A 847 14.64 10.63 -13.52
C ARG A 847 16.15 10.51 -13.76
N ILE A 848 16.76 9.46 -13.23
CA ILE A 848 18.20 9.22 -13.40
C ILE A 848 18.57 8.55 -14.73
N GLY A 849 17.58 8.19 -15.54
CA GLY A 849 17.76 7.68 -16.90
C GLY A 849 18.14 6.21 -17.01
N LEU A 850 17.60 5.34 -16.16
CA LEU A 850 17.70 3.90 -16.34
C LEU A 850 16.99 3.45 -17.63
N ASP A 851 17.38 2.31 -18.18
CA ASP A 851 16.77 1.73 -19.39
C ASP A 851 15.56 0.86 -19.05
N TYR A 852 15.59 0.15 -17.92
CA TYR A 852 14.47 -0.70 -17.49
C TYR A 852 14.39 -0.83 -15.98
N VAL A 853 13.20 -1.23 -15.52
CA VAL A 853 12.95 -1.73 -14.17
C VAL A 853 12.54 -3.20 -14.26
N SER A 854 12.87 -4.00 -13.26
CA SER A 854 12.49 -5.42 -13.18
C SER A 854 11.82 -5.71 -11.85
N CYS A 855 10.70 -6.39 -11.90
CA CYS A 855 9.85 -6.65 -10.72
C CYS A 855 9.22 -8.04 -10.76
N SER A 856 8.58 -8.44 -9.67
CA SER A 856 7.82 -9.69 -9.63
C SER A 856 6.70 -9.68 -10.67
N PRO A 857 6.25 -10.85 -11.16
CA PRO A 857 5.28 -10.93 -12.27
C PRO A 857 4.01 -10.10 -12.08
N PHE A 858 3.40 -10.15 -10.90
CA PHE A 858 2.16 -9.44 -10.64
C PHE A 858 2.33 -7.93 -10.44
N ARG A 859 3.55 -7.45 -10.29
CA ARG A 859 3.86 -6.01 -10.25
C ARG A 859 4.11 -5.39 -11.62
N VAL A 860 4.19 -6.18 -12.66
CA VAL A 860 4.45 -5.69 -14.03
C VAL A 860 3.44 -4.61 -14.46
N PRO A 861 2.12 -4.77 -14.31
CA PRO A 861 1.18 -3.71 -14.65
C PRO A 861 1.39 -2.43 -13.83
N ILE A 862 1.67 -2.57 -12.54
CA ILE A 862 1.98 -1.44 -11.65
C ILE A 862 3.19 -0.67 -12.16
N ALA A 863 4.26 -1.39 -12.51
CA ALA A 863 5.49 -0.80 -13.02
C ALA A 863 5.28 -0.09 -14.37
N ARG A 864 4.51 -0.68 -15.26
CA ARG A 864 4.15 -0.08 -16.56
C ARG A 864 3.41 1.24 -16.37
N LEU A 865 2.43 1.26 -15.49
CA LEU A 865 1.65 2.47 -15.19
C LEU A 865 2.52 3.52 -14.48
N ALA A 866 3.29 3.13 -13.47
CA ALA A 866 4.18 4.04 -12.74
C ALA A 866 5.25 4.65 -13.64
N ALA A 867 5.83 3.87 -14.55
CA ALA A 867 6.79 4.37 -15.55
C ALA A 867 6.16 5.41 -16.48
N ALA A 868 4.93 5.17 -16.93
CA ALA A 868 4.19 6.11 -17.75
C ALA A 868 3.88 7.41 -16.99
N GLN A 869 3.44 7.30 -15.75
CA GLN A 869 3.19 8.47 -14.89
C GLN A 869 4.46 9.30 -14.70
N ALA A 870 5.59 8.67 -14.46
CA ALA A 870 6.87 9.36 -14.32
C ALA A 870 7.27 10.11 -15.61
N ALA A 871 7.13 9.46 -16.76
CA ALA A 871 7.43 10.07 -18.05
C ALA A 871 6.54 11.28 -18.36
N ILE A 872 5.25 11.20 -18.05
CA ILE A 872 4.31 12.30 -18.29
C ILE A 872 4.62 13.48 -17.36
N LYS A 873 4.91 13.24 -16.09
CA LYS A 873 5.31 14.29 -15.14
C LYS A 873 6.58 15.02 -15.57
N ASP A 874 7.57 14.30 -16.09
CA ASP A 874 8.81 14.90 -16.59
C ASP A 874 8.58 15.81 -17.79
N LYS A 875 7.65 15.49 -18.68
CA LYS A 875 7.25 16.35 -19.80
C LYS A 875 6.60 17.64 -19.33
N GLY A 876 5.79 17.57 -18.26
CA GLY A 876 5.12 18.74 -17.69
C GLY A 876 6.05 19.71 -16.96
N ASN A 877 7.23 19.26 -16.56
CA ASN A 877 8.23 20.06 -15.84
C ASN A 877 9.30 20.69 -16.78
N LYS A 878 9.29 20.36 -18.05
CA LYS A 878 10.10 20.97 -19.12
C LYS A 878 9.31 22.00 -19.91
#